data_adaa7287b4bd7cec5cd3603603375501
#
_entry.id   adaa7287b4bd7cec5cd3603603375501
#
_cell.length_a   1.000
_cell.length_b   1.000
_cell.length_c   1.000
_cell.angle_alpha   90.00
_cell.angle_beta   90.00
_cell.angle_gamma   90.00
#
_symmetry.space_group_name_H-M   'P 1'
#
loop_
_entity.id
_entity.type
_entity.pdbx_description
1 polymer ?
#
loop_
_entity_poly.entity_id
_entity_poly.type
_entity_poly.pdbx_seq_one_letter_code
_entity_poly.pdbx_strand_id
1 'polypeptide(L)'
;MKRITFSLVLAVATILSGSHFLSVSHARSDEARDVSYAQDWRITGPSGGDVRALVVDPNDPEHFYFGTLDGQIYTSTDGARTWRLLVNLQRPQLFVDHIIVDPRNSKILYVATHRHKDAGGFFKSTDGGLTWRESPELRKEALHSLEQSDRDPNILITGTFNGIYRSVDSGETWTPLPTQNTPGLVHVESLAIDPRNPNVIYAGTWYLPYKSTDGGQTWRIIKNGIIDDSDIFAINLDPRNPDHIIASACSGIYETRDAGDSWHKVQGIPSQSRRTRAILQHPTVPGLVFAGTTEGFWRSAKGGDNNSWMVTTSRQLEINSIAVHPRNPETIFIGTNNYGVMVSRDGGKTFLPTNAGFSGRFVNTIVADRETSNRVYATTINTTTGGGFFFVSNDGGASWQPSMRNMPPRLIGYSILQDERDGNLIYLGTNLGLYRSADRGVSWAPVSGKKTVAPKKRTPQRAARKPAPSRSGATARTTPPASAPGERIATPQKNADATVRRAQEALDRAGYEIGNPDGQLGPRTVAAIKRFQTDRYLPVTGQLDETTLAALGVGNTASIVAAHVSAIADPVNAMVSFVDGTGHIGIFAATNTGLYRSLDPNQGWDRVNYGRGFDVRTNAISVSDQNPQLIFVGTAGSGVLVSRDAGETWQQLTGIPTTSAINVIVQDPKRSAYIYAGTKTAFYSSHDGGEHWTRRGGDLPFGDFNSILINPRNTDEIFTGNAYQNGAAGGGVFRSTNAGSTWTRIDTREHRLPSMGIWALALDPRDQNTLFVGSHSAGVYVVSRGGEASLNSTR
;
A
#
# COMPACT_ATOMS: atom_id res chain seq x y z
N MET A 1 -61.34 2.19 74.42
CA MET A 1 -61.15 0.68 74.60
C MET A 1 -60.99 0.04 73.28
N LYS A 2 -60.11 -0.90 73.19
CA LYS A 2 -59.65 -1.76 72.11
C LYS A 2 -58.52 -1.16 71.25
N ARG A 3 -57.34 -1.63 71.66
CA ARG A 3 -56.07 -1.59 70.92
C ARG A 3 -56.12 -2.47 69.74
N ILE A 4 -55.61 -1.95 68.57
CA ILE A 4 -55.28 -2.77 67.46
C ILE A 4 -53.77 -2.66 67.27
N THR A 5 -53.14 -3.76 67.48
CA THR A 5 -51.68 -4.00 67.35
C THR A 5 -51.37 -4.21 65.84
N PHE A 6 -50.51 -3.36 65.30
CA PHE A 6 -49.86 -3.61 63.99
C PHE A 6 -48.53 -4.30 64.23
N SER A 7 -48.40 -5.52 63.78
CA SER A 7 -47.15 -6.26 63.75
C SER A 7 -46.29 -5.78 62.56
N LEU A 8 -45.18 -5.18 62.86
CA LEU A 8 -44.16 -4.85 61.87
C LEU A 8 -43.25 -6.07 61.66
N VAL A 9 -43.31 -6.72 60.52
CA VAL A 9 -42.36 -7.75 60.13
C VAL A 9 -41.15 -7.04 59.53
N LEU A 10 -40.04 -7.10 60.21
CA LEU A 10 -38.73 -6.60 59.79
C LEU A 10 -38.09 -7.67 58.91
N ALA A 11 -38.07 -7.47 57.62
CA ALA A 11 -37.28 -8.30 56.72
C ALA A 11 -35.85 -7.72 56.65
N VAL A 12 -34.92 -8.45 57.24
CA VAL A 12 -33.48 -8.17 57.09
C VAL A 12 -33.08 -8.64 55.68
N ALA A 13 -32.85 -7.67 54.78
CA ALA A 13 -32.20 -7.94 53.49
C ALA A 13 -30.68 -7.87 53.68
N THR A 14 -30.04 -9.00 53.64
CA THR A 14 -28.59 -9.17 53.50
C THR A 14 -28.19 -8.64 52.14
N ILE A 15 -27.49 -7.50 52.11
CA ILE A 15 -26.86 -6.99 50.90
C ILE A 15 -25.58 -7.77 50.68
N LEU A 16 -25.66 -8.76 49.85
CA LEU A 16 -24.51 -9.39 49.17
C LEU A 16 -24.11 -8.45 48.01
N SER A 17 -22.99 -7.73 48.21
CA SER A 17 -22.33 -6.97 47.19
C SER A 17 -21.76 -7.93 46.11
N GLY A 18 -22.63 -8.36 45.21
CA GLY A 18 -22.22 -8.96 43.95
C GLY A 18 -21.96 -7.84 42.95
N SER A 19 -20.68 -7.56 42.68
CA SER A 19 -20.27 -6.79 41.50
C SER A 19 -20.71 -7.52 40.23
N HIS A 20 -21.93 -7.23 39.80
CA HIS A 20 -22.31 -7.55 38.44
C HIS A 20 -21.52 -6.61 37.51
N PHE A 21 -20.40 -7.10 37.01
CA PHE A 21 -19.93 -6.66 35.71
C PHE A 21 -21.12 -6.87 34.74
N LEU A 22 -21.81 -5.82 34.44
CA LEU A 22 -22.58 -5.72 33.20
C LEU A 22 -21.54 -5.85 32.08
N SER A 23 -21.29 -7.09 31.66
CA SER A 23 -20.82 -7.33 30.33
C SER A 23 -21.93 -6.75 29.43
N VAL A 24 -21.70 -5.56 28.92
CA VAL A 24 -22.36 -5.06 27.74
C VAL A 24 -21.89 -6.03 26.66
N SER A 25 -22.57 -7.17 26.56
CA SER A 25 -22.62 -7.92 25.33
C SER A 25 -23.21 -6.90 24.34
N HIS A 26 -22.32 -6.28 23.53
CA HIS A 26 -22.78 -5.77 22.26
C HIS A 26 -23.36 -7.01 21.58
N ALA A 27 -24.68 -7.17 21.68
CA ALA A 27 -25.42 -8.01 20.76
C ALA A 27 -25.07 -7.42 19.40
N ARG A 28 -24.06 -8.01 18.71
CA ARG A 28 -23.88 -7.79 17.28
C ARG A 28 -25.23 -8.20 16.72
N SER A 29 -25.99 -7.21 16.23
CA SER A 29 -27.16 -7.46 15.40
C SER A 29 -26.71 -8.53 14.41
N ASP A 30 -27.45 -9.64 14.33
CA ASP A 30 -27.23 -10.60 13.28
C ASP A 30 -27.44 -9.82 11.97
N GLU A 31 -26.30 -9.47 11.34
CA GLU A 31 -26.32 -8.75 10.06
C GLU A 31 -27.12 -9.62 9.09
N ALA A 32 -28.19 -9.06 8.54
CA ALA A 32 -29.00 -9.75 7.53
C ALA A 32 -28.07 -10.21 6.39
N ARG A 33 -28.16 -11.46 6.00
CA ARG A 33 -27.23 -12.10 5.04
C ARG A 33 -27.99 -12.52 3.79
N ASP A 34 -27.35 -12.29 2.67
CA ASP A 34 -27.85 -12.78 1.39
C ASP A 34 -27.23 -14.15 1.09
N VAL A 35 -28.03 -15.17 1.30
CA VAL A 35 -27.65 -16.58 1.04
C VAL A 35 -27.77 -16.98 -0.42
N SER A 36 -28.17 -16.07 -1.32
CA SER A 36 -28.31 -16.38 -2.77
C SER A 36 -26.97 -16.49 -3.49
N TYR A 37 -25.89 -15.93 -2.91
CA TYR A 37 -24.54 -16.07 -3.45
C TYR A 37 -23.85 -17.29 -2.90
N ALA A 38 -23.04 -17.93 -3.76
CA ALA A 38 -22.20 -19.03 -3.35
C ALA A 38 -21.28 -18.59 -2.19
N GLN A 39 -21.12 -19.47 -1.20
CA GLN A 39 -20.30 -19.17 -0.02
C GLN A 39 -18.81 -19.46 -0.26
N ASP A 40 -18.48 -19.96 -1.46
CA ASP A 40 -17.13 -20.32 -1.85
C ASP A 40 -16.47 -19.16 -2.62
N TRP A 41 -15.87 -18.24 -1.86
CA TRP A 41 -15.11 -17.14 -2.40
C TRP A 41 -13.75 -17.63 -2.84
N ARG A 42 -13.53 -17.74 -4.14
CA ARG A 42 -12.26 -18.20 -4.69
C ARG A 42 -11.35 -17.03 -4.99
N ILE A 43 -10.15 -17.08 -4.41
CA ILE A 43 -9.05 -16.19 -4.82
C ILE A 43 -8.60 -16.68 -6.19
N THR A 44 -8.75 -15.81 -7.21
CA THR A 44 -8.40 -16.17 -8.59
C THR A 44 -7.10 -15.51 -9.05
N GLY A 45 -6.58 -14.56 -8.30
CA GLY A 45 -5.35 -13.84 -8.65
C GLY A 45 -5.57 -12.32 -8.72
N PRO A 46 -4.74 -11.57 -9.41
CA PRO A 46 -3.48 -11.98 -10.04
C PRO A 46 -2.50 -12.56 -9.03
N SER A 47 -1.77 -13.60 -9.40
CA SER A 47 -0.85 -14.30 -8.49
C SER A 47 0.31 -13.41 -8.04
N GLY A 48 0.87 -13.71 -6.84
CA GLY A 48 1.88 -12.92 -6.19
C GLY A 48 1.29 -11.84 -5.29
N GLY A 49 2.12 -10.97 -4.79
CA GLY A 49 1.78 -9.94 -3.82
C GLY A 49 2.93 -9.77 -2.84
N ASP A 50 2.70 -9.05 -1.75
CA ASP A 50 3.72 -8.79 -0.74
C ASP A 50 3.88 -10.00 0.18
N VAL A 51 5.11 -10.50 0.28
CA VAL A 51 5.55 -11.54 1.22
C VAL A 51 6.57 -10.92 2.17
N ARG A 52 6.28 -10.92 3.47
CA ARG A 52 7.12 -10.32 4.50
C ARG A 52 8.05 -11.31 5.15
N ALA A 53 7.50 -12.26 5.87
CA ALA A 53 8.24 -13.39 6.44
C ALA A 53 8.12 -14.59 5.51
N LEU A 54 9.17 -15.37 5.40
CA LEU A 54 9.17 -16.64 4.68
C LEU A 54 10.06 -17.63 5.46
N VAL A 55 9.49 -18.75 5.84
CA VAL A 55 10.18 -19.76 6.64
C VAL A 55 9.92 -21.17 6.10
N VAL A 56 10.94 -22.02 6.19
CA VAL A 56 10.86 -23.47 5.96
C VAL A 56 10.75 -24.15 7.33
N ASP A 57 9.88 -25.15 7.45
CA ASP A 57 9.84 -25.99 8.65
C ASP A 57 11.17 -26.76 8.78
N PRO A 58 11.91 -26.60 9.89
CA PRO A 58 13.19 -27.29 10.07
C PRO A 58 13.05 -28.83 10.13
N ASN A 59 11.87 -29.35 10.46
CA ASN A 59 11.60 -30.79 10.56
C ASN A 59 11.04 -31.37 9.25
N ASP A 60 10.32 -30.56 8.47
CA ASP A 60 9.72 -30.95 7.18
C ASP A 60 10.09 -29.95 6.08
N PRO A 61 11.12 -30.22 5.27
CA PRO A 61 11.61 -29.30 4.23
C PRO A 61 10.65 -29.08 3.05
N GLU A 62 9.57 -29.84 2.94
CA GLU A 62 8.50 -29.56 1.97
C GLU A 62 7.42 -28.63 2.56
N HIS A 63 7.48 -28.33 3.86
CA HIS A 63 6.52 -27.49 4.55
C HIS A 63 7.05 -26.06 4.74
N PHE A 64 6.29 -25.10 4.24
CA PHE A 64 6.64 -23.68 4.25
C PHE A 64 5.51 -22.84 4.81
N TYR A 65 5.88 -21.68 5.35
CA TYR A 65 4.97 -20.64 5.78
C TYR A 65 5.45 -19.28 5.29
N PHE A 66 4.52 -18.39 4.95
CA PHE A 66 4.84 -16.97 4.82
C PHE A 66 3.75 -16.07 5.37
N GLY A 67 4.15 -14.84 5.75
CA GLY A 67 3.30 -13.77 6.24
C GLY A 67 3.15 -12.63 5.25
N THR A 68 2.03 -11.93 5.31
CA THR A 68 1.67 -10.80 4.45
C THR A 68 1.52 -9.49 5.24
N LEU A 69 1.11 -8.42 4.54
CA LEU A 69 0.86 -7.08 5.11
C LEU A 69 -0.51 -6.94 5.81
N ASP A 70 -1.37 -7.94 5.77
CA ASP A 70 -2.76 -7.83 6.24
C ASP A 70 -3.17 -8.99 7.15
N GLY A 71 -2.24 -9.47 7.97
CA GLY A 71 -2.47 -10.50 8.97
C GLY A 71 -2.75 -11.90 8.39
N GLN A 72 -2.43 -12.12 7.14
CA GLN A 72 -2.61 -13.42 6.50
C GLN A 72 -1.33 -14.23 6.59
N ILE A 73 -1.47 -15.51 6.92
CA ILE A 73 -0.39 -16.49 6.90
C ILE A 73 -0.79 -17.57 5.90
N TYR A 74 0.06 -17.83 4.94
CA TYR A 74 -0.07 -18.88 3.95
C TYR A 74 0.86 -20.03 4.28
N THR A 75 0.47 -21.23 3.86
CA THR A 75 1.28 -22.45 4.00
C THR A 75 1.34 -23.23 2.68
N SER A 76 2.44 -23.93 2.50
CA SER A 76 2.67 -24.90 1.44
C SER A 76 3.18 -26.20 2.06
N THR A 77 2.76 -27.36 1.56
CA THR A 77 3.22 -28.68 1.98
C THR A 77 3.79 -29.49 0.80
N ASP A 78 4.16 -28.81 -0.28
CA ASP A 78 4.66 -29.40 -1.51
C ASP A 78 5.95 -28.74 -2.03
N GLY A 79 6.78 -28.21 -1.12
CA GLY A 79 8.03 -27.55 -1.45
C GLY A 79 7.83 -26.18 -2.10
N ALA A 80 6.86 -25.43 -1.63
CA ALA A 80 6.48 -24.10 -2.11
C ALA A 80 6.00 -24.07 -3.58
N ARG A 81 5.47 -25.15 -4.10
CA ARG A 81 4.88 -25.18 -5.44
C ARG A 81 3.49 -24.57 -5.46
N THR A 82 2.69 -24.88 -4.43
CA THR A 82 1.34 -24.34 -4.26
C THR A 82 1.17 -23.79 -2.83
N TRP A 83 0.34 -22.77 -2.72
CA TRP A 83 0.07 -22.07 -1.48
C TRP A 83 -1.42 -22.07 -1.17
N ARG A 84 -1.75 -22.22 0.12
CA ARG A 84 -3.12 -22.02 0.62
C ARG A 84 -3.10 -21.10 1.83
N LEU A 85 -4.16 -20.33 1.98
CA LEU A 85 -4.35 -19.54 3.20
C LEU A 85 -4.50 -20.48 4.40
N LEU A 86 -3.63 -20.32 5.39
CA LEU A 86 -3.69 -21.04 6.64
C LEU A 86 -4.62 -20.31 7.62
N VAL A 87 -4.37 -19.02 7.81
CA VAL A 87 -5.13 -18.17 8.72
C VAL A 87 -5.11 -16.72 8.29
N ASN A 88 -6.17 -16.01 8.67
CA ASN A 88 -6.16 -14.55 8.75
C ASN A 88 -6.35 -14.18 10.24
N LEU A 89 -5.41 -13.44 10.81
CA LEU A 89 -5.43 -12.99 12.20
C LEU A 89 -6.52 -11.92 12.47
N GLN A 90 -7.33 -11.61 11.46
CA GLN A 90 -8.51 -10.71 11.53
C GLN A 90 -8.17 -9.29 12.01
N ARG A 91 -6.94 -8.84 11.78
CA ARG A 91 -6.50 -7.47 12.05
C ARG A 91 -6.04 -6.82 10.74
N PRO A 92 -6.72 -5.77 10.29
CA PRO A 92 -6.33 -5.04 9.08
C PRO A 92 -4.97 -4.37 9.26
N GLN A 93 -4.21 -4.34 8.15
CA GLN A 93 -2.89 -3.72 8.10
C GLN A 93 -1.92 -4.29 9.17
N LEU A 94 -2.07 -5.55 9.51
CA LEU A 94 -1.18 -6.25 10.42
C LEU A 94 -0.05 -6.88 9.62
N PHE A 95 1.15 -6.36 9.75
CA PHE A 95 2.35 -6.88 9.09
C PHE A 95 2.87 -8.10 9.83
N VAL A 96 2.93 -9.22 9.15
CA VAL A 96 3.49 -10.47 9.70
C VAL A 96 4.97 -10.50 9.30
N ASP A 97 5.83 -9.90 10.13
CA ASP A 97 7.24 -9.75 9.78
C ASP A 97 8.09 -10.97 10.13
N HIS A 98 7.72 -11.71 11.17
CA HIS A 98 8.47 -12.88 11.60
C HIS A 98 7.54 -14.06 11.85
N ILE A 99 7.95 -15.21 11.35
CA ILE A 99 7.35 -16.51 11.64
C ILE A 99 8.49 -17.44 12.04
N ILE A 100 8.35 -18.14 13.17
CA ILE A 100 9.27 -19.20 13.59
C ILE A 100 8.47 -20.49 13.75
N VAL A 101 8.99 -21.57 13.20
CA VAL A 101 8.54 -22.94 13.47
C VAL A 101 9.46 -23.53 14.54
N ASP A 102 8.90 -24.02 15.65
CA ASP A 102 9.71 -24.58 16.73
C ASP A 102 10.48 -25.82 16.23
N PRO A 103 11.81 -25.85 16.37
CA PRO A 103 12.62 -26.96 15.85
C PRO A 103 12.35 -28.30 16.50
N ARG A 104 11.63 -28.34 17.63
CA ARG A 104 11.26 -29.58 18.35
C ARG A 104 9.90 -30.12 17.91
N ASN A 105 9.02 -29.25 17.38
CA ASN A 105 7.64 -29.61 17.05
C ASN A 105 7.05 -28.66 16.00
N SER A 106 6.89 -29.12 14.78
CA SER A 106 6.30 -28.39 13.64
C SER A 106 4.87 -27.84 13.88
N LYS A 107 4.17 -28.33 14.93
CA LYS A 107 2.87 -27.80 15.31
C LYS A 107 2.94 -26.49 16.10
N ILE A 108 4.12 -26.14 16.60
CA ILE A 108 4.32 -24.92 17.37
C ILE A 108 4.85 -23.82 16.44
N LEU A 109 4.06 -22.76 16.30
CA LEU A 109 4.39 -21.60 15.49
C LEU A 109 4.39 -20.34 16.37
N TYR A 110 5.35 -19.48 16.14
CA TYR A 110 5.47 -18.17 16.76
C TYR A 110 5.42 -17.09 15.68
N VAL A 111 4.66 -16.02 15.93
CA VAL A 111 4.47 -14.92 14.97
C VAL A 111 4.61 -13.58 15.68
N ALA A 112 5.51 -12.75 15.18
CA ALA A 112 5.64 -11.35 15.58
C ALA A 112 5.07 -10.43 14.51
N THR A 113 4.31 -9.45 14.96
CA THR A 113 3.58 -8.55 14.07
C THR A 113 3.65 -7.10 14.55
N HIS A 114 3.49 -6.18 13.59
CA HIS A 114 3.25 -4.78 13.90
C HIS A 114 2.22 -4.18 12.93
N ARG A 115 1.76 -2.98 13.21
CA ARG A 115 1.09 -2.09 12.26
C ARG A 115 1.98 -0.90 11.97
N HIS A 116 1.71 -0.20 10.91
CA HIS A 116 2.44 1.03 10.61
C HIS A 116 2.34 2.04 11.76
N LYS A 117 3.32 2.10 12.66
CA LYS A 117 3.39 2.92 13.89
C LYS A 117 2.41 2.54 15.00
N ASP A 118 1.87 1.33 15.01
CA ASP A 118 0.91 0.88 16.02
C ASP A 118 1.18 -0.58 16.41
N ALA A 119 0.58 -0.98 17.51
CA ALA A 119 0.74 -2.32 18.08
C ALA A 119 0.24 -3.42 17.14
N GLY A 120 1.00 -4.51 17.07
CA GLY A 120 0.64 -5.72 16.35
C GLY A 120 0.44 -6.91 17.28
N GLY A 121 1.42 -7.19 18.12
CA GLY A 121 1.40 -8.24 19.11
C GLY A 121 2.16 -9.50 18.70
N PHE A 122 2.21 -10.44 19.62
CA PHE A 122 2.79 -11.76 19.44
C PHE A 122 1.70 -12.82 19.46
N PHE A 123 1.77 -13.77 18.54
CA PHE A 123 0.83 -14.88 18.43
C PHE A 123 1.56 -16.21 18.47
N LYS A 124 0.97 -17.18 19.18
CA LYS A 124 1.46 -18.56 19.27
C LYS A 124 0.37 -19.53 18.85
N SER A 125 0.74 -20.53 18.05
CA SER A 125 -0.08 -21.70 17.75
C SER A 125 0.62 -22.95 18.31
N THR A 126 -0.15 -23.96 18.73
CA THR A 126 0.34 -25.26 19.17
C THR A 126 -0.28 -26.42 18.39
N ASP A 127 -1.03 -26.11 17.34
CA ASP A 127 -1.79 -27.10 16.53
C ASP A 127 -1.50 -26.97 15.02
N GLY A 128 -0.35 -26.38 14.66
CA GLY A 128 0.06 -26.20 13.27
C GLY A 128 -0.62 -25.00 12.59
N GLY A 129 -1.04 -24.00 13.37
CA GLY A 129 -1.63 -22.78 12.88
C GLY A 129 -3.15 -22.82 12.70
N LEU A 130 -3.82 -23.84 13.22
CA LEU A 130 -5.29 -23.94 13.18
C LEU A 130 -5.92 -22.98 14.18
N THR A 131 -5.33 -22.87 15.37
CA THR A 131 -5.75 -21.90 16.40
C THR A 131 -4.57 -21.08 16.89
N TRP A 132 -4.85 -19.85 17.33
CA TRP A 132 -3.83 -18.88 17.72
C TRP A 132 -4.18 -18.21 19.04
N ARG A 133 -3.18 -18.08 19.90
CA ARG A 133 -3.27 -17.33 21.14
C ARG A 133 -2.38 -16.09 21.06
N GLU A 134 -2.93 -14.94 21.39
CA GLU A 134 -2.18 -13.69 21.51
C GLU A 134 -1.60 -13.54 22.91
N SER A 135 -0.33 -13.11 23.03
CA SER A 135 0.28 -12.76 24.32
C SER A 135 -0.35 -11.51 24.91
N PRO A 136 -0.82 -11.55 26.17
CA PRO A 136 -1.35 -10.39 26.85
C PRO A 136 -0.31 -9.28 27.06
N GLU A 137 0.93 -9.65 27.35
CA GLU A 137 2.05 -8.73 27.65
C GLU A 137 2.45 -7.92 26.41
N LEU A 138 2.40 -8.56 25.22
CA LEU A 138 2.86 -7.97 23.97
C LEU A 138 1.73 -7.38 23.10
N ARG A 139 0.48 -7.44 23.55
CA ARG A 139 -0.69 -6.99 22.77
C ARG A 139 -0.61 -5.53 22.34
N LYS A 140 0.08 -4.68 23.12
CA LYS A 140 0.21 -3.25 22.88
C LYS A 140 1.57 -2.87 22.27
N GLU A 141 2.36 -3.87 21.88
CA GLU A 141 3.69 -3.68 21.33
C GLU A 141 3.68 -3.85 19.80
N ALA A 142 4.51 -3.07 19.13
CA ALA A 142 4.84 -3.25 17.72
C ALA A 142 6.11 -4.07 17.63
N LEU A 143 6.01 -5.32 17.20
CA LEU A 143 7.12 -6.26 17.16
C LEU A 143 7.77 -6.24 15.77
N HIS A 144 9.04 -5.85 15.72
CA HIS A 144 9.81 -5.73 14.48
C HIS A 144 10.85 -6.85 14.30
N SER A 145 11.14 -7.60 15.35
CA SER A 145 12.06 -8.74 15.28
C SER A 145 11.65 -9.84 16.28
N LEU A 146 11.95 -11.07 15.94
CA LEU A 146 11.70 -12.24 16.79
C LEU A 146 12.79 -13.26 16.50
N GLU A 147 13.45 -13.74 17.58
CA GLU A 147 14.48 -14.77 17.51
C GLU A 147 14.24 -15.85 18.56
N GLN A 148 14.56 -17.10 18.22
CA GLN A 148 14.58 -18.25 19.11
C GLN A 148 16.01 -18.76 19.27
N SER A 149 16.40 -19.11 20.46
CA SER A 149 17.74 -19.66 20.70
C SER A 149 17.88 -21.07 20.14
N ASP A 150 18.89 -21.29 19.32
CA ASP A 150 19.25 -22.64 18.81
C ASP A 150 19.65 -23.60 19.93
N ARG A 151 20.31 -23.08 20.97
CA ARG A 151 20.81 -23.88 22.08
C ARG A 151 19.72 -24.24 23.09
N ASP A 152 18.81 -23.33 23.35
CA ASP A 152 17.66 -23.56 24.25
C ASP A 152 16.40 -22.98 23.58
N PRO A 153 15.66 -23.77 22.82
CA PRO A 153 14.45 -23.31 22.12
C PRO A 153 13.31 -22.83 23.02
N ASN A 154 13.42 -22.92 24.36
CA ASN A 154 12.48 -22.29 25.28
C ASN A 154 12.72 -20.77 25.36
N ILE A 155 13.91 -20.30 24.97
CA ILE A 155 14.27 -18.90 25.00
C ILE A 155 13.90 -18.25 23.67
N LEU A 156 13.00 -17.29 23.75
CA LEU A 156 12.69 -16.35 22.65
C LEU A 156 12.96 -14.92 23.09
N ILE A 157 13.35 -14.09 22.14
CA ILE A 157 13.46 -12.62 22.32
C ILE A 157 12.72 -11.93 21.21
N THR A 158 12.11 -10.78 21.51
CA THR A 158 11.45 -9.94 20.54
C THR A 158 11.80 -8.46 20.75
N GLY A 159 12.08 -7.78 19.66
CA GLY A 159 12.36 -6.35 19.63
C GLY A 159 11.10 -5.55 19.31
N THR A 160 10.89 -4.47 20.04
CA THR A 160 9.75 -3.59 19.88
C THR A 160 10.18 -2.12 19.76
N PHE A 161 9.25 -1.23 19.52
CA PHE A 161 9.53 0.20 19.60
C PHE A 161 9.95 0.65 21.00
N ASN A 162 9.50 -0.03 22.05
CA ASN A 162 9.72 0.36 23.43
C ASN A 162 10.91 -0.36 24.10
N GLY A 163 11.52 -1.32 23.43
CA GLY A 163 12.65 -2.12 23.96
C GLY A 163 12.59 -3.59 23.55
N ILE A 164 13.14 -4.43 24.40
CA ILE A 164 13.26 -5.87 24.13
C ILE A 164 12.51 -6.65 25.23
N TYR A 165 11.82 -7.70 24.81
CA TYR A 165 11.17 -8.66 25.70
C TYR A 165 11.82 -10.05 25.54
N ARG A 166 11.87 -10.80 26.61
CA ARG A 166 12.39 -12.17 26.65
C ARG A 166 11.38 -13.12 27.25
N SER A 167 11.24 -14.27 26.62
CA SER A 167 10.56 -15.46 27.15
C SER A 167 11.59 -16.55 27.45
N VAL A 168 11.34 -17.37 28.48
CA VAL A 168 12.14 -18.56 28.82
C VAL A 168 11.27 -19.82 28.89
N ASP A 169 10.04 -19.73 28.45
CA ASP A 169 9.00 -20.75 28.51
C ASP A 169 8.31 -20.97 27.15
N SER A 170 9.05 -20.82 26.07
CA SER A 170 8.56 -21.00 24.70
C SER A 170 7.44 -20.01 24.33
N GLY A 171 7.54 -18.75 24.79
CA GLY A 171 6.58 -17.70 24.47
C GLY A 171 5.25 -17.77 25.22
N GLU A 172 5.17 -18.50 26.32
CA GLU A 172 3.99 -18.51 27.18
C GLU A 172 3.88 -17.21 27.97
N THR A 173 5.00 -16.75 28.52
CA THR A 173 5.11 -15.47 29.23
C THR A 173 6.28 -14.63 28.71
N TRP A 174 6.15 -13.32 28.82
CA TRP A 174 7.15 -12.36 28.33
C TRP A 174 7.52 -11.35 29.40
N THR A 175 8.82 -11.14 29.59
CA THR A 175 9.36 -10.19 30.54
C THR A 175 10.15 -9.12 29.81
N PRO A 176 9.89 -7.80 30.04
CA PRO A 176 10.69 -6.73 29.47
C PRO A 176 12.12 -6.78 30.03
N LEU A 177 13.11 -6.61 29.16
CA LEU A 177 14.50 -6.53 29.56
C LEU A 177 14.83 -5.10 30.03
N PRO A 178 15.76 -4.94 31.00
CA PRO A 178 16.11 -3.61 31.52
C PRO A 178 16.74 -2.72 30.45
N THR A 179 16.24 -1.50 30.29
CA THR A 179 16.75 -0.48 29.37
C THR A 179 17.11 0.83 30.08
N GLN A 180 16.93 0.91 31.41
CA GLN A 180 17.06 2.15 32.19
C GLN A 180 18.45 2.80 32.08
N ASN A 181 19.51 1.97 31.94
CA ASN A 181 20.89 2.43 31.77
C ASN A 181 21.31 2.53 30.30
N THR A 182 20.38 2.29 29.37
CA THR A 182 20.63 2.26 27.93
C THR A 182 19.47 2.91 27.17
N PRO A 183 19.26 4.21 27.31
CA PRO A 183 18.06 4.90 26.80
C PRO A 183 17.92 4.85 25.28
N GLY A 184 18.97 4.53 24.54
CA GLY A 184 18.94 4.31 23.08
C GLY A 184 18.49 2.91 22.64
N LEU A 185 18.24 1.99 23.58
CA LEU A 185 17.80 0.62 23.26
C LEU A 185 16.26 0.59 23.09
N VAL A 186 15.78 1.34 22.14
CA VAL A 186 14.40 1.44 21.67
C VAL A 186 14.38 1.36 20.15
N HIS A 187 13.19 1.18 19.55
CA HIS A 187 13.06 0.98 18.11
C HIS A 187 13.96 -0.15 17.59
N VAL A 188 13.76 -1.33 18.17
CA VAL A 188 14.60 -2.50 17.89
C VAL A 188 14.09 -3.18 16.62
N GLU A 189 14.84 -3.02 15.52
CA GLU A 189 14.49 -3.53 14.18
C GLU A 189 15.00 -4.95 13.93
N SER A 190 16.12 -5.31 14.58
CA SER A 190 16.74 -6.63 14.39
C SER A 190 17.34 -7.18 15.67
N LEU A 191 17.30 -8.48 15.78
CA LEU A 191 17.88 -9.24 16.89
C LEU A 191 18.69 -10.43 16.35
N ALA A 192 19.66 -10.87 17.12
CA ALA A 192 20.32 -12.17 16.90
C ALA A 192 20.81 -12.73 18.24
N ILE A 193 20.71 -14.04 18.43
CA ILE A 193 21.23 -14.79 19.58
C ILE A 193 22.45 -15.59 19.14
N ASP A 194 23.53 -15.55 19.91
CA ASP A 194 24.71 -16.38 19.63
C ASP A 194 24.33 -17.88 19.82
N PRO A 195 24.46 -18.70 18.79
CA PRO A 195 24.05 -20.11 18.87
C PRO A 195 24.86 -20.93 19.89
N ARG A 196 26.01 -20.43 20.32
CA ARG A 196 26.86 -21.08 21.36
C ARG A 196 26.38 -20.73 22.77
N ASN A 197 25.79 -19.52 22.96
CA ASN A 197 25.43 -18.99 24.27
C ASN A 197 24.19 -18.09 24.22
N PRO A 198 23.03 -18.54 24.69
CA PRO A 198 21.79 -17.77 24.63
C PRO A 198 21.79 -16.48 25.47
N ASN A 199 22.84 -16.26 26.27
CA ASN A 199 23.01 -15.01 27.02
C ASN A 199 23.75 -13.95 26.20
N VAL A 200 24.31 -14.29 25.04
CA VAL A 200 24.92 -13.34 24.13
C VAL A 200 23.88 -12.93 23.07
N ILE A 201 23.46 -11.68 23.13
CA ILE A 201 22.39 -11.14 22.31
C ILE A 201 22.88 -9.88 21.60
N TYR A 202 22.57 -9.76 20.34
CA TYR A 202 22.80 -8.57 19.52
C TYR A 202 21.47 -7.94 19.18
N ALA A 203 21.41 -6.59 19.24
CA ALA A 203 20.21 -5.81 18.91
C ALA A 203 20.58 -4.65 17.99
N GLY A 204 19.91 -4.57 16.87
CA GLY A 204 19.97 -3.43 15.96
C GLY A 204 18.80 -2.48 16.19
N THR A 205 19.11 -1.20 16.37
CA THR A 205 18.10 -0.16 16.61
C THR A 205 18.12 0.89 15.50
N TRP A 206 17.23 1.89 15.57
CA TRP A 206 17.27 3.03 14.65
C TRP A 206 18.52 3.89 14.77
N TYR A 207 19.34 3.66 15.77
CA TYR A 207 20.51 4.50 15.99
C TYR A 207 21.81 3.73 15.90
N LEU A 208 21.94 2.56 16.50
CA LEU A 208 23.21 1.83 16.57
C LEU A 208 22.96 0.36 16.97
N PRO A 209 23.95 -0.52 16.81
CA PRO A 209 23.89 -1.88 17.34
C PRO A 209 24.34 -1.94 18.80
N TYR A 210 23.72 -2.85 19.53
CA TYR A 210 23.99 -3.15 20.93
C TYR A 210 24.31 -4.63 21.11
N LYS A 211 25.05 -4.96 22.17
CA LYS A 211 25.38 -6.32 22.58
C LYS A 211 25.15 -6.47 24.07
N SER A 212 24.53 -7.59 24.45
CA SER A 212 24.48 -8.12 25.83
C SER A 212 25.28 -9.41 25.90
N THR A 213 25.84 -9.74 27.07
CA THR A 213 26.52 -11.02 27.37
C THR A 213 25.96 -11.72 28.61
N ASP A 214 24.89 -11.18 29.18
CA ASP A 214 24.26 -11.62 30.43
C ASP A 214 22.75 -11.87 30.28
N GLY A 215 22.32 -12.21 29.06
CA GLY A 215 20.91 -12.51 28.76
C GLY A 215 20.01 -11.28 28.69
N GLY A 216 20.60 -10.12 28.42
CA GLY A 216 19.87 -8.86 28.26
C GLY A 216 19.75 -8.04 29.55
N GLN A 217 20.46 -8.39 30.63
CA GLN A 217 20.43 -7.62 31.86
C GLN A 217 21.22 -6.30 31.74
N THR A 218 22.32 -6.36 30.98
CA THR A 218 23.11 -5.17 30.63
C THR A 218 23.43 -5.13 29.15
N TRP A 219 23.58 -3.93 28.61
CA TRP A 219 23.82 -3.70 27.19
C TRP A 219 24.97 -2.71 26.96
N ARG A 220 25.81 -2.97 25.98
CA ARG A 220 26.83 -2.05 25.50
C ARG A 220 26.63 -1.74 24.03
N ILE A 221 26.92 -0.50 23.62
CA ILE A 221 26.98 -0.11 22.23
C ILE A 221 28.21 -0.75 21.57
N ILE A 222 28.06 -1.30 20.38
CA ILE A 222 29.12 -1.93 19.58
C ILE A 222 29.29 -1.21 18.24
N LYS A 223 29.63 0.07 18.27
CA LYS A 223 29.65 0.97 17.10
C LYS A 223 31.00 1.23 16.48
N ASN A 224 32.10 0.72 17.03
CA ASN A 224 33.43 1.01 16.54
C ASN A 224 33.56 0.65 15.04
N GLY A 225 33.69 1.66 14.17
CA GLY A 225 33.74 1.51 12.70
C GLY A 225 32.37 1.67 11.99
N ILE A 226 31.26 1.78 12.72
CA ILE A 226 29.97 2.13 12.16
C ILE A 226 29.77 3.65 12.21
N ILE A 227 29.22 4.23 11.16
CA ILE A 227 28.86 5.65 11.12
C ILE A 227 27.78 5.93 12.17
N ASP A 228 27.96 6.96 12.98
CA ASP A 228 26.97 7.39 13.97
C ASP A 228 25.61 7.71 13.32
N ASP A 229 24.53 7.51 14.06
CA ASP A 229 23.15 7.69 13.58
C ASP A 229 22.79 6.73 12.43
N SER A 230 23.16 5.46 12.58
CA SER A 230 22.86 4.40 11.59
C SER A 230 21.77 3.47 12.10
N ASP A 231 20.61 3.48 11.43
CA ASP A 231 19.56 2.45 11.61
C ASP A 231 20.11 1.09 11.23
N ILE A 232 19.96 0.09 12.08
CA ILE A 232 20.42 -1.29 11.85
C ILE A 232 19.23 -2.19 11.53
N PHE A 233 19.03 -2.49 10.25
CA PHE A 233 17.87 -3.22 9.76
C PHE A 233 17.96 -4.74 9.90
N ALA A 234 19.15 -5.29 9.86
CA ALA A 234 19.38 -6.72 10.00
C ALA A 234 20.76 -6.98 10.59
N ILE A 235 20.83 -8.00 11.45
CA ILE A 235 22.08 -8.57 12.00
C ILE A 235 22.05 -10.06 11.74
N ASN A 236 23.11 -10.62 11.16
CA ASN A 236 23.19 -12.05 10.88
C ASN A 236 24.55 -12.58 11.27
N LEU A 237 24.56 -13.59 12.14
CA LEU A 237 25.75 -14.32 12.58
C LEU A 237 26.03 -15.50 11.64
N ASP A 238 27.30 -15.76 11.34
CA ASP A 238 27.69 -17.00 10.67
C ASP A 238 27.47 -18.19 11.65
N PRO A 239 26.58 -19.12 11.34
CA PRO A 239 26.26 -20.21 12.29
C PRO A 239 27.44 -21.14 12.61
N ARG A 240 28.50 -21.10 11.78
CA ARG A 240 29.73 -21.88 11.97
C ARG A 240 30.83 -21.09 12.69
N ASN A 241 30.78 -19.75 12.57
CA ASN A 241 31.69 -18.83 13.23
C ASN A 241 30.93 -17.59 13.70
N PRO A 242 30.19 -17.66 14.83
CA PRO A 242 29.36 -16.56 15.30
C PRO A 242 30.10 -15.27 15.65
N ASP A 243 31.44 -15.25 15.66
CA ASP A 243 32.23 -14.03 15.78
C ASP A 243 32.26 -13.22 14.46
N HIS A 244 31.90 -13.90 13.36
CA HIS A 244 31.72 -13.26 12.06
C HIS A 244 30.24 -12.84 11.91
N ILE A 245 30.00 -11.53 11.91
CA ILE A 245 28.66 -10.94 11.84
C ILE A 245 28.59 -9.98 10.66
N ILE A 246 27.51 -10.04 9.92
CA ILE A 246 27.20 -9.05 8.89
C ILE A 246 25.93 -8.31 9.32
N ALA A 247 25.97 -6.99 9.27
CA ALA A 247 24.83 -6.13 9.59
C ALA A 247 24.53 -5.17 8.45
N SER A 248 23.26 -4.91 8.22
CA SER A 248 22.83 -3.86 7.32
C SER A 248 22.41 -2.61 8.07
N ALA A 249 22.83 -1.47 7.58
CA ALA A 249 22.50 -0.18 8.13
C ALA A 249 22.02 0.79 7.03
N CYS A 250 21.36 1.88 7.42
CA CYS A 250 21.01 2.95 6.48
C CYS A 250 22.26 3.56 5.81
N SER A 251 23.40 3.49 6.46
CA SER A 251 24.70 3.95 5.95
C SER A 251 25.44 2.92 5.08
N GLY A 252 25.01 1.66 5.04
CA GLY A 252 25.62 0.58 4.23
C GLY A 252 25.59 -0.78 4.91
N ILE A 253 26.35 -1.73 4.37
CA ILE A 253 26.57 -3.03 4.98
C ILE A 253 27.89 -3.00 5.74
N TYR A 254 27.91 -3.58 6.91
CA TYR A 254 29.07 -3.66 7.80
C TYR A 254 29.35 -5.13 8.15
N GLU A 255 30.62 -5.42 8.36
CA GLU A 255 31.12 -6.74 8.76
C GLU A 255 32.01 -6.59 9.99
N THR A 256 31.93 -7.56 10.89
CA THR A 256 32.85 -7.76 12.00
C THR A 256 33.31 -9.22 12.05
N ARG A 257 34.56 -9.47 12.52
CA ARG A 257 35.12 -10.82 12.73
C ARG A 257 35.56 -11.03 14.15
N ASP A 258 35.20 -10.11 15.04
CA ASP A 258 35.52 -10.08 16.46
C ASP A 258 34.27 -9.90 17.32
N ALA A 259 33.16 -10.51 16.88
CA ALA A 259 31.90 -10.51 17.61
C ALA A 259 31.37 -9.09 17.92
N GLY A 260 31.62 -8.12 17.05
CA GLY A 260 31.11 -6.76 17.13
C GLY A 260 32.01 -5.76 17.85
N ASP A 261 33.23 -6.12 18.20
CA ASP A 261 34.16 -5.17 18.84
C ASP A 261 34.68 -4.14 17.86
N SER A 262 34.90 -4.52 16.60
CA SER A 262 35.19 -3.59 15.50
C SER A 262 34.47 -3.95 14.23
N TRP A 263 34.02 -2.94 13.52
CA TRP A 263 33.24 -3.09 12.27
C TRP A 263 33.95 -2.38 11.12
N HIS A 264 33.82 -2.93 9.94
CA HIS A 264 34.26 -2.24 8.73
C HIS A 264 33.15 -2.26 7.69
N LYS A 265 33.03 -1.16 6.94
CA LYS A 265 32.02 -0.99 5.91
C LYS A 265 32.38 -1.78 4.68
N VAL A 266 31.45 -2.64 4.22
CA VAL A 266 31.61 -3.45 3.03
C VAL A 266 31.26 -2.65 1.78
N GLN A 267 32.09 -2.75 0.74
CA GLN A 267 31.89 -2.14 -0.57
C GLN A 267 31.23 -3.14 -1.54
N GLY A 268 30.48 -2.61 -2.55
CA GLY A 268 29.99 -3.42 -3.66
C GLY A 268 28.47 -3.42 -3.84
N ILE A 269 27.71 -3.08 -2.79
CA ILE A 269 26.28 -2.81 -2.90
C ILE A 269 26.07 -1.29 -2.97
N PRO A 270 25.41 -0.76 -4.00
CA PRO A 270 25.19 0.67 -4.16
C PRO A 270 24.41 1.29 -3.00
N SER A 271 24.64 2.56 -2.76
CA SER A 271 23.99 3.28 -1.67
C SER A 271 22.48 3.41 -1.78
N GLN A 272 21.90 3.33 -2.98
CA GLN A 272 20.45 3.31 -3.18
C GLN A 272 19.81 2.01 -2.69
N SER A 273 20.58 0.91 -2.70
CA SER A 273 20.13 -0.43 -2.29
C SER A 273 20.30 -0.70 -0.79
N ARG A 274 20.44 0.33 0.04
CA ARG A 274 20.93 0.20 1.43
C ARG A 274 19.97 -0.43 2.41
N ARG A 275 18.66 -0.22 2.24
CA ARG A 275 17.67 -0.80 3.16
C ARG A 275 17.57 -2.29 2.88
N THR A 276 18.47 -3.03 3.50
CA THR A 276 18.57 -4.48 3.39
C THR A 276 17.90 -5.09 4.61
N ARG A 277 16.70 -5.59 4.45
CA ARG A 277 15.93 -6.21 5.53
C ARG A 277 16.36 -7.65 5.80
N ALA A 278 16.93 -8.30 4.80
CA ALA A 278 17.34 -9.69 4.89
C ALA A 278 18.83 -9.83 4.52
N ILE A 279 19.64 -10.20 5.48
CA ILE A 279 21.00 -10.68 5.27
C ILE A 279 21.07 -12.11 5.77
N LEU A 280 21.66 -12.99 4.99
CA LEU A 280 21.80 -14.39 5.36
C LEU A 280 23.17 -14.91 4.94
N GLN A 281 23.97 -15.33 5.92
CA GLN A 281 25.15 -16.16 5.69
C GLN A 281 24.68 -17.60 5.53
N HIS A 282 25.06 -18.22 4.41
CA HIS A 282 24.53 -19.54 4.06
C HIS A 282 24.85 -20.59 5.13
N PRO A 283 23.87 -21.32 5.68
CA PRO A 283 24.09 -22.16 6.85
C PRO A 283 25.08 -23.31 6.63
N THR A 284 25.19 -23.82 5.40
CA THR A 284 26.00 -25.01 5.09
C THR A 284 27.12 -24.76 4.06
N VAL A 285 27.03 -23.68 3.23
CA VAL A 285 28.04 -23.36 2.22
C VAL A 285 28.93 -22.22 2.70
N PRO A 286 30.23 -22.49 3.02
CA PRO A 286 31.13 -21.48 3.50
C PRO A 286 31.32 -20.32 2.53
N GLY A 287 31.31 -19.10 3.06
CA GLY A 287 31.57 -17.88 2.27
C GLY A 287 30.47 -17.49 1.29
N LEU A 288 29.36 -18.18 1.27
CA LEU A 288 28.18 -17.79 0.49
C LEU A 288 27.28 -16.91 1.36
N VAL A 289 27.04 -15.67 0.93
CA VAL A 289 26.25 -14.67 1.65
C VAL A 289 25.25 -14.03 0.72
N PHE A 290 24.05 -13.79 1.23
CA PHE A 290 22.95 -13.18 0.51
C PHE A 290 22.51 -11.88 1.18
N ALA A 291 22.08 -10.91 0.35
CA ALA A 291 21.48 -9.67 0.81
C ALA A 291 20.22 -9.36 -0.02
N GLY A 292 19.08 -9.36 0.65
CA GLY A 292 17.80 -8.94 0.11
C GLY A 292 17.61 -7.45 0.33
N THR A 293 17.64 -6.68 -0.77
CA THR A 293 17.65 -5.21 -0.72
C THR A 293 16.38 -4.61 -1.36
N THR A 294 16.23 -3.30 -1.23
CA THR A 294 15.21 -2.54 -1.98
C THR A 294 15.48 -2.49 -3.49
N GLU A 295 16.67 -2.89 -3.93
CA GLU A 295 17.08 -2.94 -5.34
C GLU A 295 17.70 -4.29 -5.72
N GLY A 296 16.95 -5.35 -5.52
CA GLY A 296 17.31 -6.70 -5.96
C GLY A 296 17.95 -7.57 -4.89
N PHE A 297 18.17 -8.82 -5.30
CA PHE A 297 18.87 -9.83 -4.53
C PHE A 297 20.36 -9.82 -4.89
N TRP A 298 21.21 -9.67 -3.89
CA TRP A 298 22.65 -9.64 -4.01
C TRP A 298 23.25 -10.88 -3.41
N ARG A 299 24.30 -11.38 -4.06
CA ARG A 299 25.00 -12.60 -3.69
C ARG A 299 26.51 -12.34 -3.67
N SER A 300 27.18 -12.79 -2.60
CA SER A 300 28.65 -12.90 -2.53
C SER A 300 29.04 -14.37 -2.31
N ALA A 301 30.06 -14.83 -2.99
CA ALA A 301 30.66 -16.15 -2.78
C ALA A 301 32.02 -16.05 -2.05
N LYS A 302 32.31 -14.88 -1.47
CA LYS A 302 33.56 -14.59 -0.78
C LYS A 302 33.32 -14.02 0.64
N GLY A 303 32.35 -14.60 1.37
CA GLY A 303 32.05 -14.20 2.73
C GLY A 303 31.45 -12.81 2.91
N GLY A 304 31.03 -12.14 1.81
CA GLY A 304 30.59 -10.76 1.89
C GLY A 304 31.69 -9.71 1.69
N ASP A 305 32.89 -10.12 1.37
CA ASP A 305 34.07 -9.23 1.19
C ASP A 305 33.79 -8.08 0.22
N ASN A 306 34.62 -7.02 0.33
CA ASN A 306 34.57 -5.84 -0.52
C ASN A 306 34.58 -6.20 -2.01
N ASN A 307 33.62 -5.58 -2.75
CA ASN A 307 33.46 -5.74 -4.20
C ASN A 307 33.19 -7.19 -4.67
N SER A 308 32.78 -8.06 -3.77
CA SER A 308 32.40 -9.45 -4.09
C SER A 308 30.93 -9.65 -4.38
N TRP A 309 30.14 -8.61 -4.21
CA TRP A 309 28.68 -8.65 -4.36
C TRP A 309 28.22 -8.50 -5.80
N MET A 310 27.29 -9.33 -6.18
CA MET A 310 26.69 -9.35 -7.51
C MET A 310 25.17 -9.42 -7.41
N VAL A 311 24.47 -8.49 -8.07
CA VAL A 311 23.02 -8.55 -8.18
C VAL A 311 22.62 -9.62 -9.18
N THR A 312 21.68 -10.49 -8.80
CA THR A 312 21.26 -11.62 -9.63
C THR A 312 19.77 -11.53 -10.05
N THR A 313 19.07 -10.53 -9.58
CA THR A 313 17.67 -10.23 -9.97
C THR A 313 17.58 -8.84 -10.61
N SER A 314 16.39 -8.51 -11.11
CA SER A 314 16.07 -7.12 -11.45
C SER A 314 16.21 -6.21 -10.23
N ARG A 315 16.78 -5.02 -10.41
CA ARG A 315 16.86 -3.98 -9.37
C ARG A 315 15.49 -3.36 -9.03
N GLN A 316 14.44 -3.69 -9.76
CA GLN A 316 13.07 -3.27 -9.43
C GLN A 316 12.39 -4.22 -8.43
N LEU A 317 13.07 -5.30 -8.07
CA LEU A 317 12.58 -6.28 -7.13
C LEU A 317 13.07 -5.93 -5.72
N GLU A 318 12.17 -5.70 -4.81
CA GLU A 318 12.47 -5.51 -3.38
C GLU A 318 12.31 -6.84 -2.65
N ILE A 319 13.32 -7.22 -1.88
CA ILE A 319 13.40 -8.49 -1.18
C ILE A 319 13.19 -8.24 0.32
N ASN A 320 12.23 -8.93 0.92
CA ASN A 320 11.92 -8.81 2.35
C ASN A 320 12.50 -9.95 3.20
N SER A 321 12.59 -11.16 2.63
CA SER A 321 13.01 -12.35 3.35
C SER A 321 13.77 -13.31 2.45
N ILE A 322 14.64 -14.11 3.06
CA ILE A 322 15.46 -15.13 2.40
C ILE A 322 15.37 -16.41 3.22
N ALA A 323 15.10 -17.53 2.58
CA ALA A 323 15.14 -18.84 3.20
C ALA A 323 15.95 -19.83 2.35
N VAL A 324 16.78 -20.65 2.99
CA VAL A 324 17.55 -21.71 2.34
C VAL A 324 16.88 -23.04 2.64
N HIS A 325 16.70 -23.87 1.62
CA HIS A 325 16.14 -25.21 1.81
C HIS A 325 17.10 -26.08 2.65
N PRO A 326 16.65 -26.66 3.79
CA PRO A 326 17.54 -27.30 4.76
C PRO A 326 18.30 -28.51 4.23
N ARG A 327 17.75 -29.25 3.24
CA ARG A 327 18.39 -30.44 2.65
C ARG A 327 19.02 -30.18 1.26
N ASN A 328 18.71 -29.05 0.63
CA ASN A 328 19.23 -28.70 -0.68
C ASN A 328 19.80 -27.28 -0.69
N PRO A 329 21.07 -27.10 -0.40
CA PRO A 329 21.69 -25.78 -0.23
C PRO A 329 21.69 -24.90 -1.50
N GLU A 330 21.55 -25.48 -2.68
CA GLU A 330 21.41 -24.71 -3.94
C GLU A 330 20.00 -24.11 -4.09
N THR A 331 19.04 -24.54 -3.28
CA THR A 331 17.66 -24.06 -3.36
C THR A 331 17.42 -22.93 -2.37
N ILE A 332 17.21 -21.74 -2.92
CA ILE A 332 17.02 -20.49 -2.18
C ILE A 332 15.63 -19.94 -2.49
N PHE A 333 14.89 -19.57 -1.47
CA PHE A 333 13.60 -18.90 -1.60
C PHE A 333 13.72 -17.45 -1.15
N ILE A 334 13.03 -16.55 -1.84
CA ILE A 334 12.94 -15.14 -1.47
C ILE A 334 11.47 -14.71 -1.41
N GLY A 335 11.12 -13.98 -0.34
CA GLY A 335 9.87 -13.25 -0.22
C GLY A 335 10.06 -11.82 -0.71
N THR A 336 9.16 -11.35 -1.54
CA THR A 336 9.31 -10.08 -2.25
C THR A 336 8.13 -9.15 -2.03
N ASN A 337 8.33 -7.88 -2.31
CA ASN A 337 7.23 -6.95 -2.52
C ASN A 337 6.65 -7.20 -3.93
N ASN A 338 5.35 -7.45 -4.02
CA ASN A 338 4.54 -7.64 -5.25
C ASN A 338 4.76 -8.88 -6.08
N TYR A 339 5.92 -9.50 -6.09
CA TYR A 339 6.18 -10.67 -6.92
C TYR A 339 5.94 -11.99 -6.18
N GLY A 340 5.56 -11.91 -4.89
CA GLY A 340 5.30 -13.07 -4.07
C GLY A 340 6.57 -13.80 -3.67
N VAL A 341 6.50 -15.13 -3.64
CA VAL A 341 7.63 -16.03 -3.41
C VAL A 341 8.31 -16.37 -4.73
N MET A 342 9.63 -16.30 -4.75
CA MET A 342 10.43 -16.77 -5.87
C MET A 342 11.45 -17.81 -5.40
N VAL A 343 11.80 -18.76 -6.24
CA VAL A 343 12.73 -19.85 -5.96
C VAL A 343 13.90 -19.84 -6.94
N SER A 344 15.09 -19.98 -6.39
CA SER A 344 16.32 -20.34 -7.10
C SER A 344 16.66 -21.80 -6.84
N ARG A 345 17.19 -22.49 -7.84
CA ARG A 345 17.70 -23.85 -7.71
C ARG A 345 19.18 -23.96 -8.08
N ASP A 346 19.85 -22.82 -8.20
CA ASP A 346 21.24 -22.65 -8.64
C ASP A 346 22.08 -21.78 -7.69
N GLY A 347 21.75 -21.82 -6.41
CA GLY A 347 22.44 -21.07 -5.35
C GLY A 347 22.24 -19.56 -5.42
N GLY A 348 21.06 -19.09 -5.86
CA GLY A 348 20.72 -17.67 -5.90
C GLY A 348 21.19 -16.94 -7.14
N LYS A 349 21.52 -17.64 -8.23
CA LYS A 349 21.96 -17.02 -9.50
C LYS A 349 20.77 -16.62 -10.37
N THR A 350 19.72 -17.43 -10.41
CA THR A 350 18.48 -17.15 -11.13
C THR A 350 17.26 -17.47 -10.25
N PHE A 351 16.15 -16.78 -10.48
CA PHE A 351 14.93 -16.94 -9.71
C PHE A 351 13.70 -17.04 -10.61
N LEU A 352 12.79 -17.92 -10.24
CA LEU A 352 11.48 -18.11 -10.88
C LEU A 352 10.37 -17.92 -9.85
N PRO A 353 9.22 -17.30 -10.21
CA PRO A 353 8.09 -17.16 -9.30
C PRO A 353 7.46 -18.52 -8.97
N THR A 354 6.98 -18.67 -7.73
CA THR A 354 6.28 -19.86 -7.24
C THR A 354 5.08 -19.41 -6.38
N ASN A 355 3.99 -18.99 -7.04
CA ASN A 355 2.86 -18.29 -6.43
C ASN A 355 1.51 -18.97 -6.67
N ALA A 356 1.48 -20.21 -7.14
CA ALA A 356 0.21 -20.90 -7.40
C ALA A 356 -0.63 -20.97 -6.10
N GLY A 357 -1.89 -20.52 -6.16
CA GLY A 357 -2.80 -20.49 -5.02
C GLY A 357 -2.63 -19.28 -4.10
N PHE A 358 -1.74 -18.33 -4.41
CA PHE A 358 -1.54 -17.11 -3.64
C PHE A 358 -1.81 -15.83 -4.45
N SER A 359 -2.59 -14.94 -3.89
CA SER A 359 -2.68 -13.54 -4.30
C SER A 359 -2.76 -12.64 -3.07
N GLY A 360 -1.78 -11.75 -2.94
CA GLY A 360 -1.72 -10.71 -1.92
C GLY A 360 -1.73 -9.32 -2.53
N ARG A 361 -2.34 -9.15 -3.71
CA ARG A 361 -2.33 -7.88 -4.45
C ARG A 361 -3.44 -6.96 -4.02
N PHE A 362 -3.11 -5.67 -3.97
CA PHE A 362 -4.11 -4.62 -3.87
C PHE A 362 -4.71 -4.35 -5.25
N VAL A 363 -5.93 -4.80 -5.46
CA VAL A 363 -6.67 -4.59 -6.70
C VAL A 363 -7.48 -3.30 -6.60
N ASN A 364 -7.08 -2.31 -7.37
CA ASN A 364 -7.64 -0.96 -7.33
C ASN A 364 -8.86 -0.82 -8.26
N THR A 365 -8.83 -1.46 -9.42
CA THR A 365 -9.90 -1.37 -10.43
C THR A 365 -10.07 -2.71 -11.14
N ILE A 366 -11.31 -3.09 -11.40
CA ILE A 366 -11.69 -4.25 -12.21
C ILE A 366 -12.72 -3.81 -13.24
N VAL A 367 -12.55 -4.24 -14.48
CA VAL A 367 -13.52 -4.02 -15.57
C VAL A 367 -13.66 -5.31 -16.36
N ALA A 368 -14.88 -5.80 -16.53
CA ALA A 368 -15.17 -6.88 -17.46
C ALA A 368 -15.27 -6.32 -18.89
N ASP A 369 -14.72 -7.03 -19.87
CA ASP A 369 -14.75 -6.62 -21.27
C ASP A 369 -16.20 -6.66 -21.79
N ARG A 370 -16.65 -5.58 -22.43
CA ARG A 370 -18.03 -5.41 -22.88
C ARG A 370 -18.40 -6.34 -24.04
N GLU A 371 -17.43 -6.73 -24.83
CA GLU A 371 -17.66 -7.50 -26.07
C GLU A 371 -17.23 -8.97 -25.95
N THR A 372 -16.15 -9.21 -25.20
CA THR A 372 -15.55 -10.54 -25.09
C THR A 372 -15.90 -11.13 -23.72
N SER A 373 -16.70 -12.19 -23.70
CA SER A 373 -16.96 -12.96 -22.47
C SER A 373 -15.66 -13.52 -21.92
N ASN A 374 -15.61 -13.73 -20.62
CA ASN A 374 -14.45 -14.26 -19.90
C ASN A 374 -13.21 -13.34 -19.94
N ARG A 375 -13.24 -12.18 -20.60
CA ARG A 375 -12.14 -11.24 -20.53
C ARG A 375 -12.38 -10.20 -19.43
N VAL A 376 -11.41 -10.07 -18.55
CA VAL A 376 -11.47 -9.15 -17.41
C VAL A 376 -10.12 -8.42 -17.29
N TYR A 377 -10.18 -7.15 -16.99
CA TYR A 377 -9.03 -6.28 -16.77
C TYR A 377 -8.95 -5.90 -15.31
N ALA A 378 -7.75 -5.86 -14.75
CA ALA A 378 -7.52 -5.38 -13.38
C ALA A 378 -6.25 -4.54 -13.30
N THR A 379 -6.31 -3.49 -12.49
CA THR A 379 -5.10 -2.79 -12.05
C THR A 379 -4.80 -3.13 -10.61
N THR A 380 -3.51 -3.23 -10.30
CA THR A 380 -3.05 -3.42 -8.92
C THR A 380 -2.10 -2.31 -8.53
N ILE A 381 -2.08 -1.98 -7.25
CA ILE A 381 -1.16 -1.01 -6.67
C ILE A 381 -0.12 -1.75 -5.85
N ASN A 382 1.12 -1.28 -5.95
CA ASN A 382 2.18 -1.62 -5.01
C ASN A 382 2.20 -0.58 -3.90
N THR A 383 1.77 -0.97 -2.71
CA THR A 383 1.67 -0.08 -1.56
C THR A 383 3.02 0.26 -0.93
N THR A 384 4.05 -0.54 -1.17
CA THR A 384 5.35 -0.41 -0.49
C THR A 384 6.38 0.34 -1.32
N THR A 385 6.53 0.00 -2.60
CA THR A 385 7.57 0.59 -3.46
C THR A 385 7.04 1.63 -4.45
N GLY A 386 5.72 1.82 -4.45
CA GLY A 386 5.02 2.63 -5.46
C GLY A 386 4.99 1.95 -6.83
N GLY A 387 4.06 2.34 -7.67
CA GLY A 387 3.80 1.69 -8.95
C GLY A 387 2.69 0.65 -8.87
N GLY A 388 2.47 -0.07 -9.95
CA GLY A 388 1.44 -1.07 -10.03
C GLY A 388 1.56 -1.90 -11.30
N PHE A 389 0.54 -2.72 -11.54
CA PHE A 389 0.48 -3.59 -12.71
C PHE A 389 -0.90 -3.50 -13.34
N PHE A 390 -0.93 -3.70 -14.65
CA PHE A 390 -2.15 -3.98 -15.38
C PHE A 390 -2.17 -5.47 -15.75
N PHE A 391 -3.28 -6.13 -15.45
CA PHE A 391 -3.47 -7.54 -15.70
C PHE A 391 -4.66 -7.77 -16.61
N VAL A 392 -4.58 -8.84 -17.41
CA VAL A 392 -5.66 -9.35 -18.26
C VAL A 392 -5.94 -10.81 -17.89
N SER A 393 -7.19 -11.12 -17.68
CA SER A 393 -7.72 -12.49 -17.66
C SER A 393 -8.48 -12.75 -18.94
N ASN A 394 -8.38 -13.96 -19.49
CA ASN A 394 -9.14 -14.42 -20.65
C ASN A 394 -10.05 -15.62 -20.35
N ASP A 395 -10.18 -15.97 -19.07
CA ASP A 395 -10.88 -17.15 -18.58
C ASP A 395 -11.85 -16.83 -17.42
N GLY A 396 -12.44 -15.64 -17.45
CA GLY A 396 -13.41 -15.22 -16.44
C GLY A 396 -12.77 -14.94 -15.07
N GLY A 397 -11.51 -14.52 -15.05
CA GLY A 397 -10.80 -14.23 -13.82
C GLY A 397 -10.12 -15.45 -13.20
N ALA A 398 -10.18 -16.65 -13.80
CA ALA A 398 -9.56 -17.84 -13.23
C ALA A 398 -8.03 -17.79 -13.27
N SER A 399 -7.47 -17.15 -14.30
CA SER A 399 -6.02 -16.86 -14.37
C SER A 399 -5.76 -15.45 -14.91
N TRP A 400 -4.60 -14.89 -14.58
CA TRP A 400 -4.24 -13.53 -14.88
C TRP A 400 -2.83 -13.41 -15.44
N GLN A 401 -2.67 -12.60 -16.49
CA GLN A 401 -1.39 -12.31 -17.11
C GLN A 401 -1.05 -10.82 -16.98
N PRO A 402 0.16 -10.46 -16.55
CA PRO A 402 0.58 -9.07 -16.55
C PRO A 402 0.71 -8.54 -17.97
N SER A 403 0.23 -7.35 -18.23
CA SER A 403 0.27 -6.70 -19.54
C SER A 403 0.83 -5.27 -19.42
N MET A 404 2.15 -5.18 -19.28
CA MET A 404 2.89 -3.95 -18.99
C MET A 404 3.75 -3.48 -20.16
N ARG A 405 3.53 -4.03 -21.37
CA ARG A 405 4.35 -3.70 -22.53
C ARG A 405 4.27 -2.20 -22.85
N ASN A 406 5.43 -1.55 -22.92
CA ASN A 406 5.61 -0.11 -23.16
C ASN A 406 5.10 0.80 -22.03
N MET A 407 4.84 0.27 -20.83
CA MET A 407 4.52 1.07 -19.66
C MET A 407 5.77 1.39 -18.84
N PRO A 408 5.86 2.59 -18.23
CA PRO A 408 6.94 2.92 -17.32
C PRO A 408 6.85 2.11 -16.00
N PRO A 409 7.97 1.88 -15.30
CA PRO A 409 8.04 0.95 -14.18
C PRO A 409 7.29 1.37 -12.90
N ARG A 410 6.94 2.62 -12.74
CA ARG A 410 6.21 3.12 -11.54
C ARG A 410 4.82 3.65 -11.88
N LEU A 411 4.21 3.11 -12.91
CA LEU A 411 2.86 3.47 -13.30
C LEU A 411 1.84 2.83 -12.35
N ILE A 412 0.90 3.61 -11.86
CA ILE A 412 -0.26 3.15 -11.08
C ILE A 412 -1.51 3.41 -11.91
N GLY A 413 -2.30 2.38 -12.18
CA GLY A 413 -3.60 2.52 -12.85
C GLY A 413 -4.69 2.81 -11.82
N TYR A 414 -5.43 3.90 -12.02
CA TYR A 414 -6.55 4.28 -11.16
C TYR A 414 -7.92 3.99 -11.77
N SER A 415 -8.02 4.06 -13.08
CA SER A 415 -9.29 3.87 -13.79
C SER A 415 -9.08 3.23 -15.16
N ILE A 416 -10.01 2.39 -15.57
CA ILE A 416 -10.03 1.71 -16.88
C ILE A 416 -11.32 2.12 -17.58
N LEU A 417 -11.22 2.53 -18.85
CA LEU A 417 -12.37 2.81 -19.70
C LEU A 417 -12.18 2.09 -21.03
N GLN A 418 -13.07 1.19 -21.39
CA GLN A 418 -13.14 0.60 -22.73
C GLN A 418 -13.97 1.54 -23.62
N ASP A 419 -13.45 1.91 -24.79
CA ASP A 419 -14.14 2.80 -25.73
C ASP A 419 -15.46 2.16 -26.20
N GLU A 420 -16.49 2.97 -26.33
CA GLU A 420 -17.82 2.49 -26.71
C GLU A 420 -17.94 2.17 -28.21
N ARG A 421 -17.09 2.76 -29.04
CA ARG A 421 -17.08 2.63 -30.49
C ARG A 421 -16.17 1.49 -30.98
N ASP A 422 -15.09 1.23 -30.21
CA ASP A 422 -14.07 0.23 -30.55
C ASP A 422 -13.65 -0.51 -29.26
N GLY A 423 -14.17 -1.71 -29.08
CA GLY A 423 -13.84 -2.53 -27.93
C GLY A 423 -12.36 -2.94 -27.83
N ASN A 424 -11.56 -2.76 -28.90
CA ASN A 424 -10.11 -2.97 -28.84
C ASN A 424 -9.40 -1.79 -28.15
N LEU A 425 -10.05 -0.64 -28.11
CA LEU A 425 -9.46 0.57 -27.54
C LEU A 425 -9.78 0.68 -26.06
N ILE A 426 -8.73 0.68 -25.24
CA ILE A 426 -8.83 0.82 -23.79
C ILE A 426 -8.03 2.03 -23.36
N TYR A 427 -8.62 2.87 -22.53
CA TYR A 427 -7.95 3.95 -21.84
C TYR A 427 -7.64 3.56 -20.40
N LEU A 428 -6.46 3.93 -19.94
CA LEU A 428 -5.99 3.72 -18.59
C LEU A 428 -5.61 5.07 -17.97
N GLY A 429 -6.38 5.50 -16.98
CA GLY A 429 -6.07 6.65 -16.15
C GLY A 429 -5.01 6.25 -15.12
N THR A 430 -3.91 7.01 -15.06
CA THR A 430 -2.75 6.65 -14.24
C THR A 430 -2.23 7.83 -13.43
N ASN A 431 -1.29 7.55 -12.53
CA ASN A 431 -0.52 8.58 -11.81
C ASN A 431 0.39 9.44 -12.72
N LEU A 432 0.62 9.00 -13.95
CA LEU A 432 1.46 9.67 -14.95
C LEU A 432 0.66 10.19 -16.15
N GLY A 433 -0.64 10.42 -15.95
CA GLY A 433 -1.54 10.85 -17.00
C GLY A 433 -2.30 9.70 -17.66
N LEU A 434 -2.69 9.89 -18.91
CA LEU A 434 -3.54 8.96 -19.63
C LEU A 434 -2.74 8.10 -20.61
N TYR A 435 -2.97 6.79 -20.55
CA TYR A 435 -2.46 5.80 -21.50
C TYR A 435 -3.60 5.17 -22.28
N ARG A 436 -3.29 4.65 -23.47
CA ARG A 436 -4.23 3.89 -24.29
C ARG A 436 -3.60 2.61 -24.83
N SER A 437 -4.42 1.62 -24.98
CA SER A 437 -4.17 0.40 -25.74
C SER A 437 -5.14 0.33 -26.92
N ALA A 438 -4.67 -0.08 -28.08
CA ALA A 438 -5.49 -0.34 -29.27
C ALA A 438 -5.59 -1.87 -29.57
N ASP A 439 -5.14 -2.69 -28.63
CA ASP A 439 -5.05 -4.15 -28.78
C ASP A 439 -5.56 -4.88 -27.52
N ARG A 440 -6.63 -4.32 -26.92
CA ARG A 440 -7.30 -4.89 -25.72
C ARG A 440 -6.35 -5.08 -24.54
N GLY A 441 -5.49 -4.09 -24.30
CA GLY A 441 -4.62 -4.08 -23.13
C GLY A 441 -3.32 -4.87 -23.31
N VAL A 442 -2.95 -5.33 -24.52
CA VAL A 442 -1.69 -6.07 -24.75
C VAL A 442 -0.48 -5.13 -24.79
N SER A 443 -0.63 -3.96 -25.41
CA SER A 443 0.42 -2.93 -25.42
C SER A 443 -0.15 -1.54 -25.22
N TRP A 444 0.69 -0.65 -24.73
CA TRP A 444 0.26 0.66 -24.25
C TRP A 444 1.09 1.81 -24.82
N ALA A 445 0.44 2.95 -25.01
CA ALA A 445 1.10 4.20 -25.40
C ALA A 445 0.50 5.36 -24.60
N PRO A 446 1.29 6.38 -24.22
CA PRO A 446 0.75 7.59 -23.63
C PRO A 446 -0.16 8.29 -24.65
N VAL A 447 -1.27 8.84 -24.18
CA VAL A 447 -2.13 9.68 -25.01
C VAL A 447 -1.51 11.06 -25.07
N SER A 448 -0.96 11.42 -26.24
CA SER A 448 -0.40 12.74 -26.52
C SER A 448 -1.06 13.32 -27.75
N GLY A 449 -1.62 14.52 -27.63
CA GLY A 449 -2.13 15.25 -28.78
C GLY A 449 -1.03 15.49 -29.83
N LYS A 450 -1.41 15.55 -31.08
CA LYS A 450 -0.48 15.89 -32.15
C LYS A 450 0.10 17.26 -31.85
N LYS A 451 1.42 17.35 -31.64
CA LYS A 451 2.11 18.63 -31.71
C LYS A 451 1.85 19.20 -33.09
N THR A 452 1.09 20.27 -33.22
CA THR A 452 1.05 21.08 -34.45
C THR A 452 2.46 21.62 -34.64
N VAL A 453 3.22 20.96 -35.49
CA VAL A 453 4.52 21.47 -35.95
C VAL A 453 4.24 22.71 -36.76
N ALA A 454 4.40 23.88 -36.17
CA ALA A 454 4.43 25.12 -36.94
C ALA A 454 5.48 24.97 -38.05
N PRO A 455 5.18 25.33 -39.29
CA PRO A 455 6.11 25.14 -40.40
C PRO A 455 7.40 25.89 -40.09
N LYS A 456 8.51 25.16 -39.97
CA LYS A 456 9.84 25.75 -39.84
C LYS A 456 10.10 26.66 -41.04
N LYS A 457 10.16 27.98 -40.83
CA LYS A 457 10.71 28.91 -41.80
C LYS A 457 12.14 28.46 -42.12
N ARG A 458 12.35 28.10 -43.40
CA ARG A 458 13.68 27.76 -43.91
C ARG A 458 14.55 28.99 -43.81
N THR A 459 15.54 29.00 -42.96
CA THR A 459 16.64 29.96 -42.96
C THR A 459 17.71 29.46 -43.94
N PRO A 460 18.28 30.27 -44.80
CA PRO A 460 19.27 29.83 -45.80
C PRO A 460 20.59 29.41 -45.12
N GLN A 461 21.10 28.27 -45.52
CA GLN A 461 22.44 27.77 -45.14
C GLN A 461 23.52 28.76 -45.59
N ARG A 462 24.32 29.20 -44.62
CA ARG A 462 25.62 29.87 -44.86
C ARG A 462 26.75 28.87 -44.63
N ALA A 463 27.61 28.76 -45.63
CA ALA A 463 28.67 27.82 -45.76
C ALA A 463 29.72 27.86 -44.60
N ALA A 464 30.24 26.68 -44.34
CA ALA A 464 31.27 26.40 -43.36
C ALA A 464 32.61 27.07 -43.67
N ARG A 465 33.30 27.61 -42.66
CA ARG A 465 34.73 27.86 -42.63
C ARG A 465 35.40 27.09 -41.52
N LYS A 466 36.48 26.39 -41.90
CA LYS A 466 37.34 25.55 -41.08
C LYS A 466 38.19 26.39 -40.11
N PRO A 467 38.70 25.72 -39.03
CA PRO A 467 39.45 26.36 -37.94
C PRO A 467 40.97 26.35 -38.21
N ALA A 468 41.67 27.17 -37.51
CA ALA A 468 43.13 27.15 -37.34
C ALA A 468 43.57 27.51 -35.87
N PRO A 469 44.76 27.26 -35.43
CA PRO A 469 45.00 26.50 -34.19
C PRO A 469 45.59 27.31 -33.01
N SER A 470 45.69 26.60 -31.90
CA SER A 470 46.24 26.91 -30.60
C SER A 470 47.57 27.69 -30.53
N ARG A 471 47.78 28.46 -29.48
CA ARG A 471 49.03 28.53 -28.75
C ARG A 471 48.91 28.94 -27.28
N SER A 472 49.63 28.19 -26.51
CA SER A 472 49.96 28.15 -25.10
C SER A 472 50.59 29.40 -24.47
N GLY A 473 50.52 29.49 -23.12
CA GLY A 473 51.47 30.21 -22.25
C GLY A 473 50.84 30.72 -20.97
N ALA A 474 50.92 30.07 -19.95
CA ALA A 474 51.83 30.03 -18.78
C ALA A 474 51.72 31.22 -17.81
N THR A 475 51.36 30.85 -16.58
CA THR A 475 51.80 31.31 -15.26
C THR A 475 51.70 32.79 -14.84
N ALA A 476 51.04 33.04 -13.70
CA ALA A 476 51.70 33.43 -12.43
C ALA A 476 50.71 33.62 -11.26
N ARG A 477 51.14 33.07 -10.14
CA ARG A 477 50.62 33.26 -8.79
C ARG A 477 50.86 34.69 -8.31
N THR A 478 49.95 35.26 -7.53
CA THR A 478 50.29 36.05 -6.33
C THR A 478 49.12 36.14 -5.35
N THR A 479 49.41 35.93 -4.10
CA THR A 479 48.61 36.03 -2.90
C THR A 479 48.56 37.48 -2.36
N PRO A 480 47.67 37.75 -1.36
CA PRO A 480 47.03 39.05 -1.14
C PRO A 480 47.72 39.96 -0.13
N PRO A 481 47.26 41.14 0.12
CA PRO A 481 47.33 41.67 1.48
C PRO A 481 45.96 42.08 2.08
N ALA A 482 46.03 42.16 3.41
CA ALA A 482 44.95 42.28 4.37
C ALA A 482 44.39 43.69 4.59
N SER A 483 43.14 43.70 5.00
CA SER A 483 42.43 44.53 6.00
C SER A 483 42.51 46.07 6.01
N ALA A 484 41.30 46.67 5.99
CA ALA A 484 40.82 47.69 6.98
C ALA A 484 39.32 47.90 6.85
N PRO A 485 38.65 48.55 7.81
CA PRO A 485 37.33 48.11 8.29
C PRO A 485 36.16 49.08 7.93
N GLY A 486 34.97 48.51 7.94
CA GLY A 486 33.76 49.22 8.34
C GLY A 486 32.96 49.90 7.28
N GLU A 487 31.95 49.19 6.75
CA GLU A 487 30.68 49.78 6.47
C GLU A 487 29.60 48.70 6.56
N ARG A 488 28.63 48.89 7.47
CA ARG A 488 27.45 48.03 7.56
C ARG A 488 26.61 48.24 6.34
N ILE A 489 26.73 47.34 5.35
CA ILE A 489 25.76 47.24 4.28
C ILE A 489 24.55 46.49 4.84
N ALA A 490 23.42 47.19 4.93
CA ALA A 490 22.13 46.63 5.21
C ALA A 490 21.84 45.48 4.25
N THR A 491 21.65 44.28 4.76
CA THR A 491 21.15 43.14 4.00
C THR A 491 19.82 43.51 3.38
N PRO A 492 19.60 43.28 2.09
CA PRO A 492 18.28 43.47 1.47
C PRO A 492 17.31 42.53 2.15
N GLN A 493 16.28 43.05 2.79
CA GLN A 493 15.11 42.29 3.18
C GLN A 493 14.56 41.61 1.89
N LYS A 494 14.75 40.29 1.79
CA LYS A 494 14.04 39.51 0.79
C LYS A 494 12.56 39.65 1.06
N ASN A 495 11.83 40.28 0.16
CA ASN A 495 10.37 40.35 0.23
C ASN A 495 9.83 38.94 0.34
N ALA A 496 9.08 38.66 1.40
CA ALA A 496 8.43 37.38 1.61
C ALA A 496 7.39 37.17 0.50
N ASP A 497 7.45 36.02 -0.18
CA ASP A 497 6.49 35.68 -1.21
C ASP A 497 5.16 35.26 -0.56
N ALA A 498 4.10 36.00 -0.85
CA ALA A 498 2.78 35.76 -0.31
C ALA A 498 2.21 34.39 -0.72
N THR A 499 2.61 33.86 -1.89
CA THR A 499 2.21 32.53 -2.35
C THR A 499 2.92 31.43 -1.57
N VAL A 500 4.22 31.61 -1.33
CA VAL A 500 5.02 30.68 -0.50
C VAL A 500 4.45 30.64 0.92
N ARG A 501 4.12 31.78 1.49
CA ARG A 501 3.53 31.86 2.83
C ARG A 501 2.19 31.13 2.93
N ARG A 502 1.28 31.33 1.96
CA ARG A 502 0.01 30.59 1.92
C ARG A 502 0.21 29.09 1.75
N ALA A 503 1.20 28.69 0.94
CA ALA A 503 1.56 27.28 0.80
C ALA A 503 2.11 26.68 2.12
N GLN A 504 2.93 27.43 2.84
CA GLN A 504 3.41 27.05 4.16
C GLN A 504 2.25 26.86 5.13
N GLU A 505 1.32 27.84 5.19
CA GLU A 505 0.12 27.74 6.06
C GLU A 505 -0.79 26.56 5.69
N ALA A 506 -0.85 26.20 4.41
CA ALA A 506 -1.61 25.04 3.94
C ALA A 506 -0.92 23.72 4.30
N LEU A 507 0.39 23.64 4.18
CA LEU A 507 1.20 22.49 4.60
C LEU A 507 1.10 22.26 6.11
N ASP A 508 1.18 23.32 6.91
CA ASP A 508 1.05 23.26 8.36
C ASP A 508 -0.32 22.73 8.77
N ARG A 509 -1.41 23.28 8.21
CA ARG A 509 -2.77 22.77 8.42
C ARG A 509 -2.96 21.32 8.01
N ALA A 510 -2.19 20.86 7.02
CA ALA A 510 -2.18 19.48 6.57
C ALA A 510 -1.28 18.56 7.44
N GLY A 511 -0.64 19.08 8.49
CA GLY A 511 0.17 18.32 9.44
C GLY A 511 1.63 18.12 9.02
N TYR A 512 2.13 18.89 8.04
CA TYR A 512 3.54 18.84 7.64
C TYR A 512 4.35 19.88 8.44
N GLU A 513 5.42 19.44 9.07
CA GLU A 513 6.31 20.30 9.85
C GLU A 513 7.10 21.26 8.95
N ILE A 514 6.71 22.53 8.89
CA ILE A 514 7.34 23.56 8.07
C ILE A 514 8.09 24.63 8.89
N GLY A 515 7.89 24.68 10.20
CA GLY A 515 8.26 25.84 11.03
C GLY A 515 7.28 27.01 10.88
N ASN A 516 7.72 28.23 11.22
CA ASN A 516 6.87 29.41 11.05
C ASN A 516 6.70 29.75 9.55
N PRO A 517 5.48 30.04 9.09
CA PRO A 517 5.21 30.52 7.73
C PRO A 517 5.83 31.91 7.50
N ASP A 518 7.02 31.94 6.92
CA ASP A 518 7.83 33.15 6.69
C ASP A 518 7.82 33.64 5.25
N GLY A 519 7.15 32.90 4.34
CA GLY A 519 7.10 33.21 2.92
C GLY A 519 8.42 32.95 2.17
N GLN A 520 9.31 32.10 2.73
CA GLN A 520 10.57 31.72 2.11
C GLN A 520 10.64 30.18 1.93
N LEU A 521 11.18 29.74 0.80
CA LEU A 521 11.42 28.31 0.52
C LEU A 521 12.72 27.86 1.22
N GLY A 522 12.65 27.73 2.54
CA GLY A 522 13.75 27.16 3.34
C GLY A 522 13.81 25.63 3.23
N PRO A 523 14.91 24.99 3.71
CA PRO A 523 15.08 23.53 3.64
C PRO A 523 13.94 22.72 4.25
N ARG A 524 13.36 23.18 5.37
CA ARG A 524 12.21 22.54 6.02
C ARG A 524 10.96 22.61 5.15
N THR A 525 10.67 23.77 4.57
CA THR A 525 9.55 23.96 3.64
C THR A 525 9.71 23.07 2.42
N VAL A 526 10.90 23.00 1.84
CA VAL A 526 11.20 22.11 0.68
C VAL A 526 11.03 20.63 1.06
N ALA A 527 11.46 20.23 2.24
CA ALA A 527 11.25 18.86 2.73
C ALA A 527 9.76 18.54 2.94
N ALA A 528 9.00 19.47 3.52
CA ALA A 528 7.56 19.35 3.70
C ALA A 528 6.83 19.26 2.34
N ILE A 529 7.21 20.09 1.35
CA ILE A 529 6.68 20.02 -0.01
C ILE A 529 6.94 18.65 -0.63
N LYS A 530 8.17 18.13 -0.52
CA LYS A 530 8.49 16.79 -1.04
C LYS A 530 7.67 15.69 -0.37
N ARG A 531 7.48 15.72 0.95
CA ARG A 531 6.61 14.80 1.66
C ARG A 531 5.16 14.91 1.18
N PHE A 532 4.64 16.13 1.13
CA PHE A 532 3.30 16.40 0.61
C PHE A 532 3.12 15.87 -0.82
N GLN A 533 4.07 16.14 -1.71
CA GLN A 533 4.07 15.63 -3.08
C GLN A 533 4.08 14.11 -3.11
N THR A 534 4.90 13.47 -2.26
CA THR A 534 4.93 12.01 -2.12
C THR A 534 3.57 11.47 -1.63
N ASP A 535 3.02 12.03 -0.55
CA ASP A 535 1.77 11.58 0.07
C ASP A 535 0.54 11.83 -0.82
N ARG A 536 0.67 12.77 -1.77
CA ARG A 536 -0.36 13.12 -2.76
C ARG A 536 -0.09 12.56 -4.15
N TYR A 537 0.94 11.70 -4.28
CA TYR A 537 1.33 11.08 -5.55
C TYR A 537 1.62 12.11 -6.66
N LEU A 538 2.15 13.28 -6.29
CA LEU A 538 2.59 14.32 -7.21
C LEU A 538 4.06 14.10 -7.60
N PRO A 539 4.54 14.70 -8.71
CA PRO A 539 5.96 14.74 -9.01
C PRO A 539 6.76 15.35 -7.85
N VAL A 540 7.72 14.61 -7.31
CA VAL A 540 8.48 15.02 -6.11
C VAL A 540 9.59 15.99 -6.50
N THR A 541 9.22 17.22 -6.82
CA THR A 541 10.14 18.30 -7.25
C THR A 541 10.72 19.07 -6.08
N GLY A 542 9.99 19.13 -4.95
CA GLY A 542 10.30 20.04 -3.84
C GLY A 542 10.05 21.51 -4.15
N GLN A 543 9.36 21.79 -5.26
CA GLN A 543 8.98 23.12 -5.68
C GLN A 543 7.47 23.33 -5.51
N LEU A 544 7.07 24.59 -5.36
CA LEU A 544 5.67 24.98 -5.41
C LEU A 544 5.25 25.19 -6.88
N ASP A 545 5.34 24.13 -7.66
CA ASP A 545 4.80 24.12 -9.01
C ASP A 545 3.25 24.23 -8.99
N GLU A 546 2.66 24.48 -10.13
CA GLU A 546 1.22 24.72 -10.25
C GLU A 546 0.38 23.55 -9.72
N THR A 547 0.82 22.33 -9.95
CA THR A 547 0.15 21.11 -9.45
C THR A 547 0.22 21.00 -7.93
N THR A 548 1.35 21.36 -7.34
CA THR A 548 1.54 21.38 -5.90
C THR A 548 0.71 22.48 -5.24
N LEU A 549 0.69 23.70 -5.83
CA LEU A 549 -0.12 24.81 -5.35
C LEU A 549 -1.62 24.51 -5.43
N ALA A 550 -2.06 23.90 -6.52
CA ALA A 550 -3.44 23.46 -6.70
C ALA A 550 -3.81 22.39 -5.65
N ALA A 551 -2.95 21.40 -5.42
CA ALA A 551 -3.16 20.35 -4.44
C ALA A 551 -3.18 20.87 -2.99
N LEU A 552 -2.46 21.98 -2.70
CA LEU A 552 -2.49 22.70 -1.43
C LEU A 552 -3.70 23.64 -1.28
N GLY A 553 -4.46 23.88 -2.35
CA GLY A 553 -5.56 24.86 -2.36
C GLY A 553 -5.09 26.31 -2.25
N VAL A 554 -3.86 26.61 -2.66
CA VAL A 554 -3.20 27.94 -2.50
C VAL A 554 -3.12 28.70 -3.80
N GLY A 555 -3.33 28.06 -4.94
CA GLY A 555 -3.30 28.68 -6.24
C GLY A 555 -4.39 29.74 -6.42
N ASN A 556 -4.06 30.85 -7.08
CA ASN A 556 -5.05 31.80 -7.53
C ASN A 556 -5.79 31.16 -8.71
N THR A 557 -6.89 30.46 -8.45
CA THR A 557 -7.67 29.69 -9.43
C THR A 557 -8.28 30.55 -10.56
N ALA A 558 -7.96 31.82 -10.59
CA ALA A 558 -8.45 32.77 -11.60
C ALA A 558 -7.44 33.12 -12.71
N SER A 559 -6.23 32.53 -12.71
CA SER A 559 -5.19 32.86 -13.70
C SER A 559 -4.69 31.63 -14.44
N ILE A 560 -5.12 31.50 -15.69
CA ILE A 560 -4.35 30.91 -16.79
C ILE A 560 -4.07 29.41 -16.62
N VAL A 561 -5.10 28.62 -16.57
CA VAL A 561 -5.00 27.27 -17.12
C VAL A 561 -5.37 27.38 -18.58
N ALA A 562 -4.49 26.92 -19.46
CA ALA A 562 -4.85 26.85 -20.88
C ALA A 562 -6.17 26.09 -20.97
N ALA A 563 -7.16 26.67 -21.59
CA ALA A 563 -8.47 26.05 -21.78
C ALA A 563 -8.32 24.70 -22.52
N HIS A 564 -7.26 24.60 -23.31
CA HIS A 564 -6.93 23.40 -24.09
C HIS A 564 -5.50 22.93 -23.79
N VAL A 565 -5.34 21.60 -23.52
CA VAL A 565 -4.05 20.93 -23.33
C VAL A 565 -3.90 19.79 -24.34
N SER A 566 -2.71 19.61 -24.87
CA SER A 566 -2.44 18.52 -25.83
C SER A 566 -2.42 17.14 -25.20
N ALA A 567 -2.16 17.05 -23.89
CA ALA A 567 -2.14 15.80 -23.11
C ALA A 567 -2.43 16.09 -21.64
N ILE A 568 -3.04 15.13 -20.94
CA ILE A 568 -3.18 15.15 -19.50
C ILE A 568 -1.93 14.49 -18.90
N ALA A 569 -1.18 15.25 -18.12
CA ALA A 569 0.01 14.76 -17.41
C ALA A 569 -0.27 14.49 -15.92
N ASP A 570 -1.40 14.95 -15.41
CA ASP A 570 -1.83 14.79 -14.03
C ASP A 570 -2.45 13.41 -13.78
N PRO A 571 -2.48 12.95 -12.50
CA PRO A 571 -3.18 11.73 -12.13
C PRO A 571 -4.65 11.75 -12.59
N VAL A 572 -5.04 10.71 -13.34
CA VAL A 572 -6.41 10.55 -13.86
C VAL A 572 -7.15 9.56 -12.97
N ASN A 573 -8.02 10.08 -12.09
CA ASN A 573 -8.69 9.32 -11.04
C ASN A 573 -9.88 8.52 -11.56
N ALA A 574 -10.67 9.10 -12.46
CA ALA A 574 -11.86 8.49 -13.06
C ALA A 574 -12.04 8.94 -14.50
N MET A 575 -12.71 8.12 -15.28
CA MET A 575 -13.07 8.42 -16.67
C MET A 575 -14.48 7.91 -16.95
N VAL A 576 -15.18 8.61 -17.83
CA VAL A 576 -16.49 8.19 -18.32
C VAL A 576 -16.68 8.65 -19.76
N SER A 577 -17.34 7.85 -20.58
CA SER A 577 -17.82 8.27 -21.91
C SER A 577 -19.02 9.20 -21.76
N PHE A 578 -19.18 10.11 -22.72
CA PHE A 578 -20.36 10.97 -22.86
C PHE A 578 -20.74 11.12 -24.33
N VAL A 579 -21.98 11.47 -24.57
CA VAL A 579 -22.48 11.81 -25.91
C VAL A 579 -22.74 13.32 -25.95
N ASP A 580 -22.15 14.02 -26.91
CA ASP A 580 -22.41 15.45 -27.11
C ASP A 580 -23.76 15.73 -27.77
N GLY A 581 -24.16 17.00 -27.84
CA GLY A 581 -25.41 17.43 -28.47
C GLY A 581 -25.53 17.11 -29.98
N THR A 582 -24.46 16.63 -30.61
CA THR A 582 -24.41 16.21 -32.03
C THR A 582 -24.36 14.70 -32.21
N GLY A 583 -24.34 13.94 -31.10
CA GLY A 583 -24.26 12.47 -31.08
C GLY A 583 -22.83 11.90 -31.15
N HIS A 584 -21.79 12.75 -31.03
CA HIS A 584 -20.43 12.27 -30.95
C HIS A 584 -20.11 11.78 -29.53
N ILE A 585 -19.41 10.64 -29.45
CA ILE A 585 -18.95 10.10 -28.18
C ILE A 585 -17.61 10.71 -27.85
N GLY A 586 -17.52 11.27 -26.65
CA GLY A 586 -16.32 11.82 -26.05
C GLY A 586 -15.98 11.14 -24.72
N ILE A 587 -14.92 11.63 -24.08
CA ILE A 587 -14.45 11.15 -22.78
C ILE A 587 -14.29 12.34 -21.84
N PHE A 588 -14.82 12.22 -20.63
CA PHE A 588 -14.40 13.02 -19.49
C PHE A 588 -13.30 12.30 -18.70
N ALA A 589 -12.30 13.08 -18.27
CA ALA A 589 -11.22 12.62 -17.40
C ALA A 589 -11.15 13.48 -16.14
N ALA A 590 -11.43 12.87 -14.99
CA ALA A 590 -11.38 13.50 -13.68
C ALA A 590 -9.94 13.41 -13.14
N THR A 591 -9.36 14.55 -12.75
CA THR A 591 -7.95 14.65 -12.34
C THR A 591 -7.76 15.45 -11.06
N ASN A 592 -6.55 15.42 -10.52
CA ASN A 592 -6.19 16.27 -9.37
C ASN A 592 -6.12 17.77 -9.68
N THR A 593 -6.16 18.15 -10.95
CA THR A 593 -6.12 19.56 -11.38
C THR A 593 -7.41 20.04 -12.04
N GLY A 594 -8.38 19.14 -12.22
CA GLY A 594 -9.69 19.49 -12.77
C GLY A 594 -10.34 18.35 -13.53
N LEU A 595 -11.46 18.68 -14.13
CA LEU A 595 -12.15 17.82 -15.08
C LEU A 595 -11.75 18.27 -16.50
N TYR A 596 -11.43 17.30 -17.34
CA TYR A 596 -11.12 17.52 -18.75
C TYR A 596 -12.12 16.77 -19.62
N ARG A 597 -12.45 17.32 -20.78
CA ARG A 597 -13.28 16.66 -21.79
C ARG A 597 -12.56 16.61 -23.14
N SER A 598 -12.81 15.56 -23.92
CA SER A 598 -12.29 15.40 -25.27
C SER A 598 -13.23 14.59 -26.12
N LEU A 599 -13.47 15.00 -27.36
CA LEU A 599 -14.15 14.20 -28.39
C LEU A 599 -13.17 13.30 -29.15
N ASP A 600 -11.89 13.70 -29.20
CA ASP A 600 -10.78 12.86 -29.70
C ASP A 600 -9.54 13.10 -28.82
N PRO A 601 -9.22 12.17 -27.92
CA PRO A 601 -8.06 12.30 -27.06
C PRO A 601 -6.71 12.53 -27.76
N ASN A 602 -6.62 12.22 -29.05
CA ASN A 602 -5.42 12.48 -29.85
C ASN A 602 -5.32 13.94 -30.34
N GLN A 603 -6.40 14.70 -30.27
CA GLN A 603 -6.41 16.12 -30.60
C GLN A 603 -6.17 16.99 -29.37
N GLY A 604 -6.35 16.43 -28.19
CA GLY A 604 -6.17 17.12 -26.92
C GLY A 604 -7.44 17.18 -26.08
N TRP A 605 -7.41 18.00 -25.05
CA TRP A 605 -8.39 18.05 -23.97
C TRP A 605 -8.76 19.45 -23.62
N ASP A 606 -10.04 19.72 -23.45
CA ASP A 606 -10.55 20.97 -22.96
C ASP A 606 -10.82 20.87 -21.47
N ARG A 607 -10.35 21.84 -20.72
CA ARG A 607 -10.60 21.90 -19.29
C ARG A 607 -11.99 22.44 -19.02
N VAL A 608 -12.74 21.72 -18.17
CA VAL A 608 -14.06 22.16 -17.70
C VAL A 608 -13.89 23.19 -16.57
N ASN A 609 -14.66 24.27 -16.64
CA ASN A 609 -14.63 25.32 -15.64
C ASN A 609 -15.80 25.18 -14.66
N TYR A 610 -15.52 24.86 -13.40
CA TYR A 610 -16.54 24.76 -12.36
C TYR A 610 -17.05 26.12 -11.85
N GLY A 611 -16.41 27.24 -12.22
CA GLY A 611 -16.67 28.55 -11.64
C GLY A 611 -15.74 28.83 -10.45
N ARG A 612 -15.95 29.98 -9.80
CA ARG A 612 -15.10 30.40 -8.68
C ARG A 612 -15.54 29.73 -7.36
N GLY A 613 -14.57 29.36 -6.54
CA GLY A 613 -14.81 28.92 -5.16
C GLY A 613 -14.95 27.42 -4.98
N PHE A 614 -14.94 26.62 -6.06
CA PHE A 614 -15.01 25.17 -5.97
C PHE A 614 -13.63 24.52 -6.01
N ASP A 615 -13.49 23.40 -5.30
CA ASP A 615 -12.29 22.56 -5.38
C ASP A 615 -12.27 21.85 -6.73
N VAL A 616 -11.22 22.10 -7.49
CA VAL A 616 -11.06 21.56 -8.84
C VAL A 616 -10.61 20.08 -8.83
N ARG A 617 -10.07 19.58 -7.70
CA ARG A 617 -9.64 18.19 -7.57
C ARG A 617 -10.84 17.25 -7.70
N THR A 618 -10.93 16.61 -8.83
CA THR A 618 -12.05 15.73 -9.18
C THR A 618 -11.65 14.28 -8.99
N ASN A 619 -12.34 13.57 -8.12
CA ASN A 619 -12.06 12.16 -7.83
C ASN A 619 -12.98 11.21 -8.59
N ALA A 620 -14.22 11.63 -8.80
CA ALA A 620 -15.27 10.80 -9.38
C ALA A 620 -16.14 11.60 -10.35
N ILE A 621 -16.71 10.92 -11.34
CA ILE A 621 -17.62 11.51 -12.32
C ILE A 621 -18.67 10.48 -12.73
N SER A 622 -19.88 10.94 -12.97
CA SER A 622 -20.97 10.18 -13.58
C SER A 622 -21.72 11.03 -14.56
N VAL A 623 -21.98 10.50 -15.74
CA VAL A 623 -22.83 11.12 -16.78
C VAL A 623 -24.09 10.27 -16.88
N SER A 624 -25.27 10.91 -16.99
CA SER A 624 -26.51 10.17 -17.10
C SER A 624 -26.72 9.56 -18.48
N ASP A 625 -26.97 8.26 -18.54
CA ASP A 625 -27.33 7.58 -19.79
C ASP A 625 -28.68 8.08 -20.37
N GLN A 626 -29.58 8.53 -19.49
CA GLN A 626 -30.91 9.03 -19.89
C GLN A 626 -30.89 10.51 -20.33
N ASN A 627 -29.96 11.27 -19.78
CA ASN A 627 -29.81 12.70 -20.08
C ASN A 627 -28.33 13.11 -20.05
N PRO A 628 -27.63 13.07 -21.18
CA PRO A 628 -26.20 13.41 -21.23
C PRO A 628 -25.83 14.84 -20.78
N GLN A 629 -26.83 15.73 -20.66
CA GLN A 629 -26.60 17.06 -20.08
C GLN A 629 -26.45 17.03 -18.56
N LEU A 630 -26.89 15.95 -17.91
CA LEU A 630 -26.83 15.81 -16.47
C LEU A 630 -25.56 15.09 -16.05
N ILE A 631 -24.66 15.83 -15.44
CA ILE A 631 -23.33 15.35 -15.01
C ILE A 631 -23.17 15.62 -13.53
N PHE A 632 -22.69 14.60 -12.79
CA PHE A 632 -22.29 14.74 -11.39
C PHE A 632 -20.80 14.50 -11.24
N VAL A 633 -20.14 15.34 -10.46
CA VAL A 633 -18.74 15.13 -10.11
C VAL A 633 -18.56 15.12 -8.60
N GLY A 634 -17.72 14.20 -8.13
CA GLY A 634 -17.27 14.13 -6.77
C GLY A 634 -15.92 14.80 -6.62
N THR A 635 -15.82 15.77 -5.73
CA THR A 635 -14.60 16.55 -5.49
C THR A 635 -13.91 16.14 -4.19
N ALA A 636 -12.66 16.57 -4.03
CA ALA A 636 -11.91 16.32 -2.80
C ALA A 636 -12.34 17.23 -1.63
N GLY A 637 -12.89 18.43 -1.91
CA GLY A 637 -13.18 19.41 -0.88
C GLY A 637 -14.41 20.30 -1.12
N SER A 638 -15.21 20.04 -2.17
CA SER A 638 -16.48 20.74 -2.43
C SER A 638 -17.68 19.78 -2.48
N GLY A 639 -17.51 18.54 -1.99
CA GLY A 639 -18.57 17.54 -2.04
C GLY A 639 -18.94 17.20 -3.50
N VAL A 640 -20.25 17.19 -3.79
CA VAL A 640 -20.79 16.88 -5.11
C VAL A 640 -21.14 18.16 -5.84
N LEU A 641 -20.69 18.31 -7.10
CA LEU A 641 -21.16 19.32 -8.03
C LEU A 641 -22.02 18.67 -9.11
N VAL A 642 -23.04 19.39 -9.57
CA VAL A 642 -23.91 18.99 -10.66
C VAL A 642 -23.89 20.01 -11.79
N SER A 643 -23.81 19.53 -13.01
CA SER A 643 -24.13 20.28 -14.22
C SER A 643 -25.41 19.73 -14.84
N ARG A 644 -26.25 20.61 -15.36
CA ARG A 644 -27.50 20.27 -16.06
C ARG A 644 -27.50 20.72 -17.52
N ASP A 645 -26.34 21.17 -17.99
CA ASP A 645 -26.10 21.75 -19.31
C ASP A 645 -24.80 21.22 -19.96
N ALA A 646 -24.53 19.93 -19.78
CA ALA A 646 -23.37 19.23 -20.35
C ALA A 646 -22.01 19.78 -19.91
N GLY A 647 -21.93 20.35 -18.71
CA GLY A 647 -20.69 20.83 -18.11
C GLY A 647 -20.36 22.31 -18.34
N GLU A 648 -21.31 23.08 -18.86
CA GLU A 648 -21.10 24.53 -19.09
C GLU A 648 -21.22 25.32 -17.78
N THR A 649 -22.20 24.97 -16.93
CA THR A 649 -22.36 25.55 -15.58
C THR A 649 -22.46 24.49 -14.50
N TRP A 650 -22.06 24.85 -13.28
CA TRP A 650 -21.97 23.92 -12.15
C TRP A 650 -22.61 24.51 -10.91
N GLN A 651 -23.29 23.65 -10.17
CA GLN A 651 -23.91 23.95 -8.87
C GLN A 651 -23.46 22.95 -7.84
N GLN A 652 -23.12 23.40 -6.64
CA GLN A 652 -22.82 22.54 -5.50
C GLN A 652 -24.12 22.02 -4.90
N LEU A 653 -24.18 20.71 -4.69
CA LEU A 653 -25.26 20.07 -3.97
C LEU A 653 -24.99 20.05 -2.46
N THR A 654 -26.06 20.19 -1.68
CA THR A 654 -26.02 20.13 -0.23
C THR A 654 -26.43 18.74 0.29
N GLY A 655 -26.15 18.42 1.57
CA GLY A 655 -26.55 17.15 2.19
C GLY A 655 -25.44 16.14 2.37
N ILE A 656 -24.34 16.25 1.62
CA ILE A 656 -23.08 15.55 1.91
C ILE A 656 -22.07 16.57 2.44
N PRO A 657 -21.41 16.33 3.60
CA PRO A 657 -20.44 17.28 4.13
C PRO A 657 -19.29 17.54 3.14
N THR A 658 -18.99 18.81 2.89
CA THR A 658 -17.92 19.21 1.96
C THR A 658 -16.51 18.81 2.43
N THR A 659 -16.36 18.55 3.73
CA THR A 659 -15.12 18.00 4.31
C THR A 659 -14.90 16.52 3.99
N SER A 660 -15.92 15.83 3.44
CA SER A 660 -15.82 14.43 3.03
C SER A 660 -15.50 14.37 1.53
N ALA A 661 -14.29 13.91 1.19
CA ALA A 661 -13.96 13.62 -0.20
C ALA A 661 -14.91 12.57 -0.77
N ILE A 662 -15.44 12.81 -1.96
CA ILE A 662 -16.26 11.84 -2.69
C ILE A 662 -15.31 10.90 -3.42
N ASN A 663 -15.35 9.60 -3.09
CA ASN A 663 -14.50 8.59 -3.72
C ASN A 663 -15.12 8.03 -5.01
N VAL A 664 -16.44 7.86 -5.01
CA VAL A 664 -17.21 7.33 -6.12
C VAL A 664 -18.59 7.98 -6.18
N ILE A 665 -19.06 8.25 -7.38
CA ILE A 665 -20.43 8.71 -7.65
C ILE A 665 -20.99 7.97 -8.85
N VAL A 666 -22.21 7.47 -8.75
CA VAL A 666 -22.88 6.68 -9.79
C VAL A 666 -24.33 7.07 -9.91
N GLN A 667 -24.81 7.29 -11.13
CA GLN A 667 -26.24 7.45 -11.44
C GLN A 667 -26.86 6.13 -11.85
N ASP A 668 -28.12 5.95 -11.53
CA ASP A 668 -28.92 4.84 -12.06
C ASP A 668 -29.11 5.00 -13.57
N PRO A 669 -28.71 4.02 -14.40
CA PRO A 669 -28.78 4.14 -15.85
C PRO A 669 -30.21 4.21 -16.40
N LYS A 670 -31.22 3.85 -15.60
CA LYS A 670 -32.65 3.90 -16.00
C LYS A 670 -33.43 5.01 -15.30
N ARG A 671 -32.91 5.55 -14.19
CA ARG A 671 -33.59 6.55 -13.33
C ARG A 671 -32.61 7.67 -13.00
N SER A 672 -32.56 8.69 -13.85
CA SER A 672 -31.58 9.79 -13.71
C SER A 672 -31.65 10.55 -12.38
N ALA A 673 -32.80 10.46 -11.67
CA ALA A 673 -32.97 11.05 -10.34
C ALA A 673 -32.30 10.22 -9.21
N TYR A 674 -31.93 8.97 -9.47
CA TYR A 674 -31.35 8.10 -8.47
C TYR A 674 -29.82 8.14 -8.57
N ILE A 675 -29.17 8.61 -7.50
CA ILE A 675 -27.74 8.86 -7.44
C ILE A 675 -27.19 8.27 -6.14
N TYR A 676 -26.01 7.69 -6.25
CA TYR A 676 -25.31 7.08 -5.12
C TYR A 676 -23.91 7.63 -5.03
N ALA A 677 -23.45 7.93 -3.80
CA ALA A 677 -22.13 8.47 -3.55
C ALA A 677 -21.46 7.75 -2.38
N GLY A 678 -20.20 7.34 -2.59
CA GLY A 678 -19.33 6.79 -1.58
C GLY A 678 -18.28 7.80 -1.13
N THR A 679 -18.07 7.88 0.18
CA THR A 679 -17.05 8.73 0.81
C THR A 679 -16.11 7.88 1.66
N LYS A 680 -15.10 8.51 2.27
CA LYS A 680 -14.20 7.84 3.23
C LYS A 680 -14.90 7.32 4.48
N THR A 681 -16.13 7.74 4.76
CA THR A 681 -16.77 7.44 6.05
C THR A 681 -18.17 6.89 5.92
N ALA A 682 -18.84 7.09 4.77
CA ALA A 682 -20.24 6.76 4.63
C ALA A 682 -20.66 6.59 3.17
N PHE A 683 -21.77 5.90 3.00
CA PHE A 683 -22.53 5.77 1.76
C PHE A 683 -23.74 6.71 1.80
N TYR A 684 -24.00 7.37 0.69
CA TYR A 684 -25.16 8.28 0.52
C TYR A 684 -25.98 7.88 -0.69
N SER A 685 -27.28 8.07 -0.61
CA SER A 685 -28.20 7.92 -1.75
C SER A 685 -29.13 9.13 -1.86
N SER A 686 -29.47 9.49 -3.08
CA SER A 686 -30.50 10.46 -3.44
C SER A 686 -31.44 9.83 -4.46
N HIS A 687 -32.74 10.12 -4.37
CA HIS A 687 -33.76 9.65 -5.31
C HIS A 687 -34.52 10.82 -6.00
N ASP A 688 -34.00 12.03 -5.86
CA ASP A 688 -34.57 13.28 -6.35
C ASP A 688 -33.60 14.19 -7.11
N GLY A 689 -32.57 13.59 -7.76
CA GLY A 689 -31.60 14.32 -8.53
C GLY A 689 -30.53 15.04 -7.71
N GLY A 690 -30.33 14.60 -6.46
CA GLY A 690 -29.30 15.15 -5.57
C GLY A 690 -29.79 16.31 -4.70
N GLU A 691 -31.09 16.63 -4.72
CA GLU A 691 -31.64 17.71 -3.88
C GLU A 691 -31.62 17.31 -2.39
N HIS A 692 -31.94 16.04 -2.10
CA HIS A 692 -31.84 15.49 -0.76
C HIS A 692 -30.97 14.22 -0.76
N TRP A 693 -30.06 14.13 0.18
CA TRP A 693 -29.18 12.98 0.38
C TRP A 693 -29.48 12.28 1.69
N THR A 694 -29.67 10.97 1.62
CA THR A 694 -29.80 10.10 2.79
C THR A 694 -28.49 9.39 3.06
N ARG A 695 -27.89 9.64 4.22
CA ARG A 695 -26.74 8.87 4.70
C ARG A 695 -27.26 7.48 5.12
N ARG A 696 -26.69 6.43 4.55
CA ARG A 696 -27.00 5.06 4.94
C ARG A 696 -26.15 4.64 6.13
N GLY A 697 -26.77 4.00 7.11
CA GLY A 697 -26.17 3.49 8.33
C GLY A 697 -27.01 2.35 8.88
N GLY A 698 -26.53 1.67 9.92
CA GLY A 698 -27.23 0.53 10.52
C GLY A 698 -26.92 -0.79 9.80
N ASP A 699 -27.32 -0.91 8.55
CA ASP A 699 -27.05 -2.04 7.68
C ASP A 699 -25.73 -1.93 6.88
N LEU A 700 -25.15 -0.74 6.78
CA LEU A 700 -23.79 -0.52 6.23
C LEU A 700 -22.82 -0.08 7.32
N PRO A 701 -21.61 -0.67 7.38
CA PRO A 701 -20.61 -0.28 8.36
C PRO A 701 -20.01 1.10 8.07
N PHE A 702 -19.39 1.68 9.07
CA PHE A 702 -18.54 2.85 8.88
C PHE A 702 -17.25 2.44 8.11
N GLY A 703 -16.81 3.26 7.17
CA GLY A 703 -15.58 3.01 6.42
C GLY A 703 -15.58 3.65 5.04
N ASP A 704 -14.53 3.36 4.28
CA ASP A 704 -14.33 3.83 2.91
C ASP A 704 -15.24 3.08 1.94
N PHE A 705 -16.04 3.82 1.18
CA PHE A 705 -16.83 3.31 0.06
C PHE A 705 -16.17 3.77 -1.24
N ASN A 706 -15.46 2.86 -1.91
CA ASN A 706 -14.68 3.16 -3.10
C ASN A 706 -15.30 2.58 -4.39
N SER A 707 -16.27 1.70 -4.26
CA SER A 707 -16.96 1.09 -5.39
C SER A 707 -18.45 1.01 -5.16
N ILE A 708 -19.21 1.39 -6.18
CA ILE A 708 -20.67 1.24 -6.28
C ILE A 708 -20.95 0.66 -7.66
N LEU A 709 -21.73 -0.40 -7.70
CA LEU A 709 -22.05 -1.12 -8.93
C LEU A 709 -23.55 -1.34 -9.00
N ILE A 710 -24.21 -0.78 -10.01
CA ILE A 710 -25.65 -0.97 -10.27
C ILE A 710 -25.80 -2.04 -11.34
N ASN A 711 -26.66 -3.01 -11.10
CA ASN A 711 -26.99 -4.01 -12.12
C ASN A 711 -27.79 -3.34 -13.26
N PRO A 712 -27.26 -3.24 -14.50
CA PRO A 712 -27.92 -2.51 -15.58
C PRO A 712 -29.22 -3.17 -16.06
N ARG A 713 -29.42 -4.47 -15.79
CA ARG A 713 -30.69 -5.16 -16.13
C ARG A 713 -31.78 -4.94 -15.08
N ASN A 714 -31.38 -4.88 -13.80
CA ASN A 714 -32.24 -4.62 -12.65
C ASN A 714 -31.61 -3.55 -11.75
N THR A 715 -31.97 -2.29 -11.95
CA THR A 715 -31.33 -1.17 -11.23
C THR A 715 -31.74 -1.03 -9.77
N ASP A 716 -32.69 -1.86 -9.29
CA ASP A 716 -32.93 -2.01 -7.85
C ASP A 716 -31.82 -2.82 -7.16
N GLU A 717 -31.07 -3.59 -7.93
CA GLU A 717 -29.95 -4.35 -7.43
C GLU A 717 -28.64 -3.54 -7.52
N ILE A 718 -28.07 -3.27 -6.35
CA ILE A 718 -26.86 -2.46 -6.20
C ILE A 718 -25.88 -3.21 -5.31
N PHE A 719 -24.61 -3.15 -5.65
CA PHE A 719 -23.52 -3.65 -4.83
C PHE A 719 -22.62 -2.51 -4.38
N THR A 720 -22.08 -2.61 -3.18
CA THR A 720 -21.03 -1.69 -2.71
C THR A 720 -19.96 -2.45 -1.96
N GLY A 721 -18.70 -2.04 -2.20
CA GLY A 721 -17.56 -2.48 -1.42
C GLY A 721 -17.27 -1.46 -0.33
N ASN A 722 -17.00 -1.97 0.87
CA ASN A 722 -16.53 -1.17 1.99
C ASN A 722 -15.10 -1.58 2.34
N ALA A 723 -14.21 -0.60 2.42
CA ALA A 723 -12.91 -0.77 3.03
C ALA A 723 -12.95 -0.20 4.45
N TYR A 724 -12.28 -0.87 5.38
CA TYR A 724 -12.21 -0.39 6.75
C TYR A 724 -11.21 0.77 6.88
N GLN A 725 -11.48 1.72 7.75
CA GLN A 725 -10.50 2.69 8.22
C GLN A 725 -9.64 2.09 9.33
N ASN A 726 -8.45 2.67 9.57
CA ASN A 726 -7.52 2.23 10.60
C ASN A 726 -8.20 1.91 11.93
N GLY A 727 -8.15 0.64 12.35
CA GLY A 727 -8.68 0.17 13.62
C GLY A 727 -10.20 -0.02 13.71
N ALA A 728 -10.98 0.30 12.70
CA ALA A 728 -12.43 0.13 12.71
C ALA A 728 -12.84 -1.30 12.30
N ALA A 729 -13.83 -1.86 12.98
CA ALA A 729 -14.53 -3.05 12.52
C ALA A 729 -15.41 -2.66 11.33
N GLY A 730 -15.18 -3.25 10.17
CA GLY A 730 -15.92 -2.95 8.95
C GLY A 730 -15.37 -3.74 7.78
N GLY A 731 -15.71 -3.30 6.59
CA GLY A 731 -15.31 -3.97 5.36
C GLY A 731 -16.27 -5.05 4.89
N GLY A 732 -16.11 -5.49 3.66
CA GLY A 732 -16.94 -6.51 3.03
C GLY A 732 -17.70 -6.03 1.81
N VAL A 733 -18.49 -6.93 1.25
CA VAL A 733 -19.37 -6.68 0.10
C VAL A 733 -20.81 -6.68 0.54
N PHE A 734 -21.54 -5.66 0.14
CA PHE A 734 -22.95 -5.46 0.47
C PHE A 734 -23.80 -5.38 -0.79
N ARG A 735 -24.99 -5.92 -0.72
CA ARG A 735 -25.99 -5.92 -1.79
C ARG A 735 -27.30 -5.29 -1.30
N SER A 736 -27.86 -4.43 -2.12
CA SER A 736 -29.25 -3.97 -2.02
C SER A 736 -30.08 -4.56 -3.15
N THR A 737 -31.35 -4.85 -2.90
CA THR A 737 -32.35 -5.27 -3.90
C THR A 737 -33.51 -4.29 -4.00
N ASN A 738 -33.38 -3.13 -3.38
CA ASN A 738 -34.42 -2.10 -3.32
C ASN A 738 -33.85 -0.68 -3.50
N ALA A 739 -32.98 -0.54 -4.52
CA ALA A 739 -32.35 0.73 -4.91
C ALA A 739 -31.62 1.44 -3.75
N GLY A 740 -30.88 0.67 -2.93
CA GLY A 740 -30.05 1.21 -1.85
C GLY A 740 -30.84 1.57 -0.58
N SER A 741 -32.12 1.17 -0.47
CA SER A 741 -32.92 1.47 0.71
C SER A 741 -32.53 0.61 1.91
N THR A 742 -32.23 -0.67 1.68
CA THR A 742 -31.65 -1.59 2.68
C THR A 742 -30.52 -2.41 2.07
N TRP A 743 -29.66 -2.94 2.91
CA TRP A 743 -28.45 -3.64 2.50
C TRP A 743 -28.28 -4.94 3.26
N THR A 744 -27.80 -5.96 2.58
CA THR A 744 -27.42 -7.24 3.15
C THR A 744 -25.96 -7.54 2.82
N ARG A 745 -25.24 -8.10 3.76
CA ARG A 745 -23.88 -8.54 3.55
C ARG A 745 -23.89 -9.87 2.81
N ILE A 746 -23.07 -10.02 1.75
CA ILE A 746 -23.03 -11.23 0.93
C ILE A 746 -21.92 -12.21 1.31
N ASP A 747 -20.89 -11.80 2.05
CA ASP A 747 -19.90 -12.71 2.66
C ASP A 747 -20.40 -13.20 4.03
N THR A 748 -20.16 -14.48 4.37
CA THR A 748 -20.65 -15.07 5.63
C THR A 748 -19.62 -15.01 6.76
N ARG A 749 -20.04 -15.33 8.01
CA ARG A 749 -19.13 -15.41 9.15
C ARG A 749 -18.12 -16.53 9.00
N GLU A 750 -18.54 -17.65 8.42
CA GLU A 750 -17.74 -18.87 8.26
C GLU A 750 -16.84 -18.77 7.03
N HIS A 751 -17.30 -18.01 6.01
CA HIS A 751 -16.60 -17.80 4.74
C HIS A 751 -16.37 -16.30 4.48
N ARG A 752 -15.63 -15.66 5.40
CA ARG A 752 -15.23 -14.26 5.21
C ARG A 752 -14.15 -14.16 4.14
N LEU A 753 -14.21 -13.05 3.43
CA LEU A 753 -13.12 -12.68 2.53
C LEU A 753 -11.81 -12.59 3.32
N PRO A 754 -10.70 -13.16 2.87
CA PRO A 754 -9.39 -13.03 3.51
C PRO A 754 -8.93 -11.58 3.67
N SER A 755 -9.34 -10.69 2.77
CA SER A 755 -9.22 -9.26 2.94
C SER A 755 -10.59 -8.63 2.92
N MET A 756 -10.92 -7.91 3.99
CA MET A 756 -12.21 -7.21 4.15
C MET A 756 -12.19 -5.82 3.52
N GLY A 757 -11.04 -5.31 3.08
CA GLY A 757 -10.93 -4.05 2.37
C GLY A 757 -11.31 -4.23 0.90
N ILE A 758 -12.52 -3.81 0.51
CA ILE A 758 -13.02 -3.96 -0.85
C ILE A 758 -12.92 -2.62 -1.59
N TRP A 759 -12.22 -2.65 -2.72
CA TRP A 759 -11.91 -1.45 -3.49
C TRP A 759 -12.57 -1.41 -4.86
N ALA A 760 -12.78 -2.55 -5.49
CA ALA A 760 -13.33 -2.61 -6.83
C ALA A 760 -14.38 -3.71 -6.96
N LEU A 761 -15.42 -3.44 -7.73
CA LEU A 761 -16.48 -4.37 -8.06
C LEU A 761 -16.76 -4.31 -9.56
N ALA A 762 -17.02 -5.46 -10.19
CA ALA A 762 -17.53 -5.54 -11.54
C ALA A 762 -18.48 -6.73 -11.70
N LEU A 763 -19.55 -6.56 -12.50
CA LEU A 763 -20.40 -7.67 -12.94
C LEU A 763 -19.92 -8.15 -14.31
N ASP A 764 -20.05 -9.44 -14.55
CA ASP A 764 -19.93 -9.94 -15.91
C ASP A 764 -21.09 -9.36 -16.75
N PRO A 765 -20.84 -8.65 -17.85
CA PRO A 765 -21.90 -8.02 -18.63
C PRO A 765 -22.86 -9.01 -19.29
N ARG A 766 -22.46 -10.26 -19.43
CA ARG A 766 -23.28 -11.33 -20.03
C ARG A 766 -23.92 -12.25 -18.99
N ASP A 767 -23.18 -12.56 -17.93
CA ASP A 767 -23.66 -13.30 -16.77
C ASP A 767 -23.66 -12.41 -15.51
N GLN A 768 -24.72 -11.68 -15.29
CA GLN A 768 -24.86 -10.80 -14.15
C GLN A 768 -25.04 -11.53 -12.81
N ASN A 769 -24.99 -12.85 -12.81
CA ASN A 769 -24.86 -13.64 -11.59
C ASN A 769 -23.39 -13.72 -11.12
N THR A 770 -22.43 -13.42 -12.00
CA THR A 770 -21.00 -13.45 -11.68
C THR A 770 -20.50 -12.06 -11.29
N LEU A 771 -20.05 -11.95 -10.03
CA LEU A 771 -19.49 -10.75 -9.43
C LEU A 771 -17.98 -10.92 -9.24
N PHE A 772 -17.20 -9.97 -9.77
CA PHE A 772 -15.77 -9.81 -9.52
C PHE A 772 -15.56 -8.80 -8.39
N VAL A 773 -14.74 -9.17 -7.42
CA VAL A 773 -14.47 -8.36 -6.22
C VAL A 773 -12.97 -8.16 -6.07
N GLY A 774 -12.50 -6.93 -6.17
CA GLY A 774 -11.11 -6.53 -5.97
C GLY A 774 -10.85 -6.11 -4.52
N SER A 775 -9.86 -6.73 -3.89
CA SER A 775 -9.55 -6.51 -2.48
C SER A 775 -8.21 -5.79 -2.29
N HIS A 776 -8.01 -5.29 -1.07
CA HIS A 776 -6.78 -4.58 -0.67
C HIS A 776 -5.54 -5.48 -0.67
N SER A 777 -5.65 -6.74 -0.25
CA SER A 777 -4.47 -7.58 0.00
C SER A 777 -4.68 -9.06 -0.28
N ALA A 778 -5.70 -9.39 -1.09
CA ALA A 778 -5.97 -10.78 -1.44
C ALA A 778 -6.43 -10.94 -2.90
N GLY A 779 -6.08 -9.99 -3.76
CA GLY A 779 -6.35 -10.08 -5.19
C GLY A 779 -7.82 -9.96 -5.56
N VAL A 780 -8.23 -10.71 -6.58
CA VAL A 780 -9.61 -10.77 -7.10
C VAL A 780 -10.30 -12.02 -6.59
N TYR A 781 -11.52 -11.84 -6.11
CA TYR A 781 -12.47 -12.92 -5.85
C TYR A 781 -13.53 -12.96 -6.92
N VAL A 782 -13.97 -14.15 -7.25
CA VAL A 782 -15.12 -14.37 -8.12
C VAL A 782 -16.18 -15.14 -7.33
N VAL A 783 -17.41 -14.67 -7.38
CA VAL A 783 -18.56 -15.31 -6.76
C VAL A 783 -19.72 -15.32 -7.71
N SER A 784 -20.46 -16.43 -7.76
CA SER A 784 -21.65 -16.59 -8.59
C SER A 784 -22.91 -16.81 -7.73
N ARG A 785 -24.04 -16.28 -8.19
CA ARG A 785 -25.37 -16.57 -7.61
C ARG A 785 -25.85 -17.93 -8.10
N GLY A 786 -26.42 -18.73 -7.21
CA GLY A 786 -27.13 -19.97 -7.56
C GLY A 786 -26.31 -21.25 -7.52
N GLY A 787 -25.26 -21.32 -6.68
CA GLY A 787 -24.51 -22.54 -6.33
C GLY A 787 -24.04 -23.39 -7.52
N GLU A 788 -22.77 -23.72 -7.56
CA GLU A 788 -21.99 -24.36 -8.61
C GLU A 788 -21.60 -23.41 -9.75
N ALA A 789 -20.52 -22.72 -9.53
CA ALA A 789 -19.76 -22.13 -10.64
C ALA A 789 -19.46 -23.25 -11.62
N SER A 790 -20.04 -23.22 -12.81
CA SER A 790 -19.65 -24.07 -13.93
C SER A 790 -18.26 -23.69 -14.42
N LEU A 791 -17.25 -23.90 -13.57
CA LEU A 791 -15.83 -23.95 -13.94
C LEU A 791 -15.42 -25.43 -14.12
N ASN A 792 -16.37 -26.26 -14.55
CA ASN A 792 -16.07 -27.58 -15.09
C ASN A 792 -15.86 -27.48 -16.60
N SER A 793 -14.68 -27.08 -17.01
CA SER A 793 -14.07 -27.54 -18.25
C SER A 793 -12.60 -27.15 -18.25
N THR A 794 -11.80 -27.97 -17.64
CA THR A 794 -10.61 -28.60 -18.25
C THR A 794 -9.82 -29.27 -17.12
N ARG A 795 -9.94 -30.58 -17.09
CA ARG A 795 -8.94 -31.45 -16.46
C ARG A 795 -7.64 -31.38 -17.26
#